data_9876c9ee5ff6fedd7333b240334d21c2
#
_entry.id   9876c9ee5ff6fedd7333b240334d21c2
#
_cell.length_a   1.000
_cell.length_b   1.000
_cell.length_c   1.000
_cell.angle_alpha   90.00
_cell.angle_beta   90.00
_cell.angle_gamma   90.00
#
_symmetry.space_group_name_H-M   'P 1'
#
loop_
_entity.id
_entity.type
_entity.pdbx_description
1 polymer ?
#
loop_
_entity_poly.entity_id
_entity_poly.type
_entity_poly.pdbx_seq_one_letter_code
_entity_poly.pdbx_strand_id
1 'polypeptide(L)'
;MCRVSDNKGKTMQKHWKHALYATIAICGLYGQMVMAQGPIEKIPRAGTQARYHVGDSIQAGSGAYGNYQITGRGWYRDGQKIGDGQTYRPTAADAGHKIAYAEEIRDPKTGKKYKVFSYTVEISDGATALANKDPALSTGVKSPHVGETVSGIAGQYEGTIVDGGWFIGTRTNQMQKVASGSQYKIQPNDAGKLLAYREEVRSAQGRISVFSTLPVRIAAKNETSPTPGNDNDICAAITARQTPLIAGMDIQPLPDTPLPEKGVATLEPTYKTCLVRITDTGSLKQNNFNFRRNIYSRSQAFNADNSKMILMDQAGFWYLYDAQTGKEIRALKDFQGAEGLPHHIAGGNAEPQWHASDPNTLYFMNENGVGMKLFSVNIGKNQVSLAADMGAEIRKYWNAADIATTRSEGSPSSDGRYWCLLARDSTSWKTHGVFVWDIQQQQIIGHLDTPDGAPDHVSMSPSGEYCVISGDDQTGTRAYDRKFQNFTQLHKKSEHSDIALNKAGQDVYVSIDYQSSGGDIFMTNLATGKQTILFPSYLNGTATAIHVSGKAFRKPGWVLISTYAEQKGDQFNLRQENRQWLHRKIFAVSLEDTPKIYSIANADSEHFYPRLPEGFNESANYWLEPHATVNQDFTRILFNSGWNRMNGAVDNFMIALPKNALPD
;
A
#
# COMPACT_ATOMS: atom_id res chain seq x y z
N MET A 1 52.02 -11.82 11.61
CA MET A 1 51.94 -10.44 11.05
C MET A 1 51.15 -10.54 9.76
N CYS A 2 49.85 -10.42 9.83
CA CYS A 2 48.97 -10.28 8.67
C CYS A 2 48.37 -8.88 8.67
N ARG A 3 48.57 -8.15 7.60
CA ARG A 3 48.00 -6.82 7.40
C ARG A 3 46.47 -6.93 7.34
N VAL A 4 45.77 -6.27 8.24
CA VAL A 4 44.33 -6.04 8.19
C VAL A 4 44.14 -4.81 7.29
N SER A 5 43.63 -5.04 6.08
CA SER A 5 43.17 -3.98 5.18
C SER A 5 41.76 -3.53 5.57
N ASP A 6 41.56 -2.23 5.62
CA ASP A 6 40.30 -1.56 5.86
C ASP A 6 39.16 -2.10 4.97
N ASN A 7 38.25 -2.86 5.56
CA ASN A 7 37.08 -3.39 4.89
C ASN A 7 35.82 -3.34 5.78
N LYS A 8 35.71 -2.32 6.66
CA LYS A 8 34.60 -2.19 7.62
C LYS A 8 33.22 -2.02 6.93
N GLY A 9 33.16 -1.37 5.78
CA GLY A 9 31.92 -1.19 5.03
C GLY A 9 31.40 -2.49 4.36
N LYS A 10 32.31 -3.35 3.89
CA LYS A 10 31.92 -4.60 3.21
C LYS A 10 31.40 -5.68 4.16
N THR A 11 31.83 -5.68 5.41
CA THR A 11 31.41 -6.68 6.42
C THR A 11 29.98 -6.39 6.89
N MET A 12 29.64 -5.13 7.09
CA MET A 12 28.27 -4.72 7.44
C MET A 12 27.28 -5.06 6.31
N GLN A 13 27.64 -4.74 5.06
CA GLN A 13 26.85 -5.08 3.87
C GLN A 13 26.56 -6.59 3.76
N LYS A 14 27.49 -7.44 4.17
CA LYS A 14 27.35 -8.91 4.09
C LYS A 14 26.35 -9.47 5.12
N HIS A 15 26.30 -8.92 6.33
CA HIS A 15 25.36 -9.35 7.35
C HIS A 15 23.92 -8.85 7.06
N TRP A 16 23.76 -7.64 6.58
CA TRP A 16 22.46 -7.10 6.14
C TRP A 16 21.91 -7.86 4.94
N LYS A 17 22.74 -8.21 3.98
CA LYS A 17 22.32 -9.04 2.83
C LYS A 17 21.79 -10.41 3.27
N HIS A 18 22.37 -11.04 4.28
CA HIS A 18 21.87 -12.33 4.76
C HIS A 18 20.53 -12.22 5.52
N ALA A 19 20.30 -11.14 6.24
CA ALA A 19 18.99 -10.89 6.85
C ALA A 19 17.91 -10.62 5.78
N LEU A 20 18.24 -9.85 4.74
CA LEU A 20 17.33 -9.58 3.62
C LEU A 20 17.06 -10.84 2.77
N TYR A 21 18.11 -11.65 2.49
CA TYR A 21 17.95 -12.91 1.75
C TYR A 21 17.17 -13.99 2.51
N ALA A 22 17.28 -14.03 3.83
CA ALA A 22 16.46 -14.94 4.64
C ALA A 22 14.96 -14.61 4.55
N THR A 23 14.59 -13.32 4.47
CA THR A 23 13.21 -12.88 4.30
C THR A 23 12.66 -13.24 2.91
N ILE A 24 13.47 -13.16 1.86
CA ILE A 24 13.08 -13.53 0.50
C ILE A 24 12.95 -15.05 0.32
N ALA A 25 13.78 -15.85 1.01
CA ALA A 25 13.73 -17.31 0.90
C ALA A 25 12.54 -17.95 1.64
N ILE A 26 11.96 -17.29 2.65
CA ILE A 26 10.86 -17.86 3.46
C ILE A 26 9.49 -17.66 2.77
N CYS A 27 9.30 -16.63 1.96
CA CYS A 27 8.10 -16.50 1.14
C CYS A 27 7.99 -17.56 0.03
N GLY A 28 9.07 -18.24 -0.34
CA GLY A 28 9.12 -19.25 -1.41
C GLY A 28 8.83 -20.69 -0.99
N LEU A 29 8.76 -21.03 0.31
CA LEU A 29 8.73 -22.42 0.79
C LEU A 29 7.36 -22.96 1.24
N TYR A 30 6.30 -22.17 1.20
CA TYR A 30 4.94 -22.63 1.50
C TYR A 30 4.04 -22.58 0.25
N GLY A 31 4.21 -23.53 -0.65
CA GLY A 31 3.31 -23.59 -1.81
C GLY A 31 3.59 -24.69 -2.81
N GLN A 32 4.13 -25.82 -2.43
CA GLN A 32 3.98 -27.03 -3.24
C GLN A 32 2.65 -27.74 -2.91
N MET A 33 1.54 -27.10 -3.25
CA MET A 33 0.37 -27.90 -3.62
C MET A 33 0.59 -28.33 -5.07
N VAL A 34 0.82 -29.62 -5.22
CA VAL A 34 0.80 -30.31 -6.52
C VAL A 34 -0.61 -30.14 -7.09
N MET A 35 -0.81 -29.10 -7.87
CA MET A 35 -1.96 -29.03 -8.77
C MET A 35 -1.69 -30.04 -9.87
N ALA A 36 -2.61 -30.96 -10.07
CA ALA A 36 -2.56 -31.90 -11.16
C ALA A 36 -2.32 -31.14 -12.47
N GLN A 37 -1.22 -31.42 -13.15
CA GLN A 37 -0.89 -30.85 -14.46
C GLN A 37 -2.03 -31.16 -15.43
N GLY A 38 -2.89 -30.17 -15.70
CA GLY A 38 -3.83 -30.24 -16.81
C GLY A 38 -3.10 -30.10 -18.14
N PRO A 39 -3.75 -30.40 -19.25
CA PRO A 39 -3.14 -30.38 -20.60
C PRO A 39 -2.83 -28.95 -21.10
N ILE A 40 -3.17 -27.91 -20.33
CA ILE A 40 -3.06 -26.50 -20.74
C ILE A 40 -1.83 -25.89 -20.09
N GLU A 41 -0.75 -25.78 -20.85
CA GLU A 41 0.48 -25.12 -20.44
C GLU A 41 0.42 -23.59 -20.67
N LYS A 42 -0.35 -23.17 -21.67
CA LYS A 42 -0.57 -21.77 -22.03
C LYS A 42 -1.94 -21.64 -22.71
N ILE A 43 -2.74 -20.68 -22.24
CA ILE A 43 -4.01 -20.36 -22.90
C ILE A 43 -3.78 -19.54 -24.18
N PRO A 44 -4.70 -19.58 -25.16
CA PRO A 44 -4.60 -18.75 -26.35
C PRO A 44 -4.81 -17.28 -26.01
N ARG A 45 -4.39 -16.38 -26.88
CA ARG A 45 -4.48 -14.94 -26.68
C ARG A 45 -5.27 -14.26 -27.81
N ALA A 46 -6.22 -13.39 -27.46
CA ALA A 46 -7.03 -12.62 -28.42
C ALA A 46 -6.34 -11.31 -28.85
N GLY A 47 -5.08 -11.38 -29.32
CA GLY A 47 -4.35 -10.19 -29.77
C GLY A 47 -3.28 -9.73 -28.77
N THR A 48 -2.66 -8.58 -29.05
CA THR A 48 -1.55 -8.00 -28.29
C THR A 48 -1.94 -6.73 -27.52
N GLN A 49 -3.14 -6.22 -27.77
CA GLN A 49 -3.67 -5.01 -27.15
C GLN A 49 -4.94 -5.33 -26.34
N ALA A 50 -5.24 -4.45 -25.44
CA ALA A 50 -6.39 -4.50 -24.56
C ALA A 50 -7.69 -4.19 -25.25
N ARG A 51 -7.59 -3.21 -26.10
CA ARG A 51 -8.69 -2.62 -26.80
C ARG A 51 -8.30 -2.49 -28.25
N TYR A 52 -9.25 -2.82 -29.10
CA TYR A 52 -9.17 -2.65 -30.53
C TYR A 52 -10.33 -1.81 -31.00
N HIS A 53 -10.21 -1.22 -32.17
CA HIS A 53 -11.28 -0.46 -32.80
C HIS A 53 -11.98 -1.28 -33.87
N VAL A 54 -13.20 -0.88 -34.19
CA VAL A 54 -13.89 -1.39 -35.39
C VAL A 54 -12.99 -1.22 -36.61
N GLY A 55 -12.76 -2.31 -37.34
CA GLY A 55 -11.90 -2.33 -38.52
C GLY A 55 -10.42 -2.66 -38.28
N ASP A 56 -9.95 -2.71 -37.04
CA ASP A 56 -8.60 -3.18 -36.75
C ASP A 56 -8.39 -4.65 -37.16
N SER A 57 -7.15 -5.02 -37.39
CA SER A 57 -6.81 -6.43 -37.62
C SER A 57 -6.24 -7.04 -36.34
N ILE A 58 -6.97 -7.96 -35.72
CA ILE A 58 -6.58 -8.63 -34.48
C ILE A 58 -6.00 -10.00 -34.83
N GLN A 59 -4.73 -10.20 -34.48
CA GLN A 59 -4.05 -11.48 -34.63
C GLN A 59 -4.01 -12.23 -33.31
N ALA A 60 -4.66 -13.38 -33.22
CA ALA A 60 -4.63 -14.23 -32.04
C ALA A 60 -3.33 -15.00 -31.92
N GLY A 61 -2.87 -15.22 -30.70
CA GLY A 61 -1.78 -16.14 -30.37
C GLY A 61 -2.33 -17.49 -29.92
N SER A 62 -1.74 -18.58 -30.39
CA SER A 62 -2.11 -19.92 -29.96
C SER A 62 -1.65 -20.22 -28.54
N GLY A 63 -2.43 -21.04 -27.83
CA GLY A 63 -2.04 -21.66 -26.58
C GLY A 63 -0.98 -22.76 -26.76
N ALA A 64 -0.54 -23.33 -25.64
CA ALA A 64 0.30 -24.51 -25.56
C ALA A 64 -0.42 -25.60 -24.76
N TYR A 65 -0.50 -26.80 -25.31
CA TYR A 65 -1.38 -27.84 -24.77
C TYR A 65 -0.68 -29.21 -24.67
N GLY A 66 0.64 -29.23 -24.53
CA GLY A 66 1.41 -30.46 -24.48
C GLY A 66 1.13 -31.34 -25.69
N ASN A 67 0.67 -32.56 -25.46
CA ASN A 67 0.39 -33.55 -26.52
C ASN A 67 -1.00 -33.41 -27.17
N TYR A 68 -1.82 -32.43 -26.77
CA TYR A 68 -3.15 -32.22 -27.35
C TYR A 68 -3.07 -31.53 -28.71
N GLN A 69 -3.94 -31.95 -29.61
CA GLN A 69 -3.99 -31.40 -30.97
C GLN A 69 -5.04 -30.30 -31.08
N ILE A 70 -4.68 -29.16 -31.65
CA ILE A 70 -5.64 -28.11 -31.98
C ILE A 70 -6.47 -28.54 -33.17
N THR A 71 -7.77 -28.66 -33.03
CA THR A 71 -8.72 -29.13 -34.05
C THR A 71 -9.66 -28.05 -34.58
N GLY A 72 -9.69 -26.87 -33.91
CA GLY A 72 -10.54 -25.76 -34.35
C GLY A 72 -10.09 -24.45 -33.72
N ARG A 73 -10.44 -23.35 -34.37
CA ARG A 73 -10.15 -21.97 -33.95
C ARG A 73 -11.34 -21.07 -34.25
N GLY A 74 -11.55 -20.06 -33.42
CA GLY A 74 -12.61 -19.07 -33.68
C GLY A 74 -12.69 -17.93 -32.68
N TRP A 75 -13.41 -16.91 -33.09
CA TRP A 75 -13.70 -15.74 -32.32
C TRP A 75 -15.12 -15.76 -31.79
N TYR A 76 -15.32 -15.24 -30.59
CA TYR A 76 -16.59 -15.31 -29.85
C TYR A 76 -16.92 -13.97 -29.23
N ARG A 77 -18.19 -13.57 -29.31
CA ARG A 77 -18.79 -12.43 -28.63
C ARG A 77 -19.99 -12.93 -27.84
N ASP A 78 -20.05 -12.63 -26.55
CA ASP A 78 -21.14 -13.02 -25.65
C ASP A 78 -21.47 -14.54 -25.74
N GLY A 79 -20.42 -15.37 -25.89
CA GLY A 79 -20.54 -16.84 -26.03
C GLY A 79 -20.90 -17.35 -27.42
N GLN A 80 -21.24 -16.46 -28.37
CA GLN A 80 -21.57 -16.83 -29.75
C GLN A 80 -20.36 -16.69 -30.66
N LYS A 81 -20.14 -17.66 -31.54
CA LYS A 81 -19.06 -17.62 -32.53
C LYS A 81 -19.34 -16.57 -33.59
N ILE A 82 -18.38 -15.66 -33.79
CA ILE A 82 -18.48 -14.54 -34.74
C ILE A 82 -17.44 -14.59 -35.85
N GLY A 83 -16.47 -15.49 -35.78
CA GLY A 83 -15.44 -15.64 -36.81
C GLY A 83 -14.61 -16.90 -36.66
N ASP A 84 -13.92 -17.28 -37.73
CA ASP A 84 -13.01 -18.42 -37.79
C ASP A 84 -11.54 -17.99 -37.94
N GLY A 85 -10.61 -18.89 -37.65
CA GLY A 85 -9.19 -18.68 -37.81
C GLY A 85 -8.56 -17.83 -36.68
N GLN A 86 -7.31 -17.42 -36.92
CA GLN A 86 -6.53 -16.67 -35.93
C GLN A 86 -6.60 -15.13 -36.11
N THR A 87 -7.08 -14.67 -37.26
CA THR A 87 -7.22 -13.22 -37.51
C THR A 87 -8.70 -12.85 -37.51
N TYR A 88 -9.02 -11.76 -36.83
CA TYR A 88 -10.37 -11.21 -36.83
C TYR A 88 -10.33 -9.69 -37.03
N ARG A 89 -11.33 -9.21 -37.79
CA ARG A 89 -11.52 -7.76 -37.99
C ARG A 89 -12.87 -7.36 -37.39
N PRO A 90 -12.90 -6.68 -36.24
CA PRO A 90 -14.14 -6.25 -35.62
C PRO A 90 -14.99 -5.40 -36.53
N THR A 91 -16.29 -5.62 -36.47
CA THR A 91 -17.31 -4.89 -37.18
C THR A 91 -18.03 -3.87 -36.26
N ALA A 92 -18.87 -3.03 -36.80
CA ALA A 92 -19.69 -2.11 -36.00
C ALA A 92 -20.59 -2.84 -34.98
N ALA A 93 -20.95 -4.10 -35.25
CA ALA A 93 -21.74 -4.92 -34.32
C ALA A 93 -20.94 -5.35 -33.08
N ASP A 94 -19.61 -5.28 -33.12
CA ASP A 94 -18.74 -5.65 -32.00
C ASP A 94 -18.42 -4.45 -31.10
N ALA A 95 -18.74 -3.22 -31.53
CA ALA A 95 -18.49 -2.01 -30.78
C ALA A 95 -19.17 -2.03 -29.41
N GLY A 96 -18.41 -1.76 -28.34
CA GLY A 96 -18.90 -1.82 -26.97
C GLY A 96 -18.95 -3.23 -26.36
N HIS A 97 -18.66 -4.27 -27.15
CA HIS A 97 -18.62 -5.66 -26.68
C HIS A 97 -17.20 -6.14 -26.39
N LYS A 98 -17.14 -7.19 -25.59
CA LYS A 98 -15.90 -7.95 -25.37
C LYS A 98 -15.91 -9.19 -26.25
N ILE A 99 -14.83 -9.41 -26.99
CA ILE A 99 -14.65 -10.61 -27.80
C ILE A 99 -13.51 -11.47 -27.28
N ALA A 100 -13.61 -12.78 -27.47
CA ALA A 100 -12.59 -13.74 -27.07
C ALA A 100 -12.20 -14.62 -28.26
N TYR A 101 -10.96 -15.07 -28.28
CA TYR A 101 -10.49 -16.12 -29.19
C TYR A 101 -10.52 -17.45 -28.47
N ALA A 102 -10.87 -18.54 -29.17
CA ALA A 102 -10.85 -19.86 -28.60
C ALA A 102 -10.22 -20.89 -29.54
N GLU A 103 -9.57 -21.87 -28.94
CA GLU A 103 -9.06 -23.06 -29.63
C GLU A 103 -9.78 -24.32 -29.15
N GLU A 104 -10.19 -25.17 -30.07
CA GLU A 104 -10.67 -26.52 -29.76
C GLU A 104 -9.49 -27.48 -29.79
N ILE A 105 -9.27 -28.19 -28.69
CA ILE A 105 -8.19 -29.15 -28.54
C ILE A 105 -8.76 -30.55 -28.34
N ARG A 106 -8.05 -31.57 -28.83
CA ARG A 106 -8.41 -32.98 -28.73
C ARG A 106 -7.31 -33.76 -28.02
N ASP A 107 -7.69 -34.50 -27.00
CA ASP A 107 -6.81 -35.48 -26.36
C ASP A 107 -6.54 -36.64 -27.36
N PRO A 108 -5.31 -36.91 -27.78
CA PRO A 108 -5.00 -37.97 -28.73
C PRO A 108 -5.22 -39.37 -28.15
N LYS A 109 -5.21 -39.53 -26.82
CA LYS A 109 -5.40 -40.83 -26.14
C LYS A 109 -6.87 -41.19 -25.98
N THR A 110 -7.70 -40.24 -25.60
CA THR A 110 -9.11 -40.47 -25.26
C THR A 110 -10.06 -39.98 -26.35
N GLY A 111 -9.59 -39.17 -27.30
CA GLY A 111 -10.39 -38.53 -28.34
C GLY A 111 -11.28 -37.39 -27.81
N LYS A 112 -11.28 -37.13 -26.52
CA LYS A 112 -12.10 -36.09 -25.88
C LYS A 112 -11.70 -34.70 -26.34
N LYS A 113 -12.68 -33.85 -26.62
CA LYS A 113 -12.49 -32.48 -27.08
C LYS A 113 -12.74 -31.48 -25.93
N TYR A 114 -11.98 -30.40 -25.93
CA TYR A 114 -12.11 -29.27 -25.00
C TYR A 114 -12.03 -27.97 -25.79
N LYS A 115 -12.73 -26.93 -25.32
CA LYS A 115 -12.64 -25.59 -25.88
C LYS A 115 -11.95 -24.71 -24.88
N VAL A 116 -10.82 -24.08 -25.26
CA VAL A 116 -10.00 -23.23 -24.42
C VAL A 116 -10.12 -21.81 -24.95
N PHE A 117 -10.65 -20.91 -24.12
CA PHE A 117 -10.83 -19.50 -24.44
C PHE A 117 -9.62 -18.69 -24.02
N SER A 118 -9.30 -17.68 -24.83
CA SER A 118 -8.49 -16.55 -24.40
C SER A 118 -9.25 -15.69 -23.41
N TYR A 119 -8.56 -14.75 -22.78
CA TYR A 119 -9.24 -13.59 -22.19
C TYR A 119 -9.89 -12.74 -23.28
N THR A 120 -10.88 -11.94 -22.86
CA THR A 120 -11.59 -11.07 -23.78
C THR A 120 -10.78 -9.80 -24.06
N VAL A 121 -10.89 -9.29 -25.28
CA VAL A 121 -10.49 -7.93 -25.65
C VAL A 121 -11.73 -7.07 -25.87
N GLU A 122 -11.67 -5.78 -25.56
CA GLU A 122 -12.77 -4.85 -25.76
C GLU A 122 -12.69 -4.26 -27.17
N ILE A 123 -13.82 -4.10 -27.85
CA ILE A 123 -13.92 -3.42 -29.13
C ILE A 123 -14.52 -2.03 -28.90
N SER A 124 -13.74 -1.00 -29.11
CA SER A 124 -14.14 0.39 -28.99
C SER A 124 -14.56 0.98 -30.35
N ASP A 125 -15.50 1.90 -30.31
CA ASP A 125 -15.93 2.67 -31.45
C ASP A 125 -15.12 3.96 -31.69
N GLY A 126 -14.21 4.29 -30.79
CA GLY A 126 -13.34 5.45 -30.88
C GLY A 126 -12.46 5.64 -29.62
N ALA A 127 -11.46 6.48 -29.72
CA ALA A 127 -10.58 6.79 -28.61
C ALA A 127 -11.32 7.57 -27.50
N THR A 128 -11.28 7.07 -26.28
CA THR A 128 -11.70 7.79 -25.08
C THR A 128 -10.66 8.85 -24.71
N ALA A 129 -11.09 10.00 -24.19
CA ALA A 129 -10.18 10.96 -23.58
C ALA A 129 -9.45 10.29 -22.39
N LEU A 130 -8.16 10.54 -22.27
CA LEU A 130 -7.33 10.07 -21.15
C LEU A 130 -6.93 11.25 -20.28
N ALA A 131 -6.91 11.06 -18.96
CA ALA A 131 -6.38 12.06 -18.03
C ALA A 131 -4.87 11.85 -17.83
N ASN A 132 -4.10 12.91 -18.06
CA ASN A 132 -2.71 13.01 -17.63
C ASN A 132 -2.64 13.42 -16.16
N LYS A 133 -3.61 14.24 -15.72
CA LYS A 133 -3.84 14.62 -14.34
C LYS A 133 -5.35 14.75 -14.14
N ASP A 134 -5.86 14.14 -13.07
CA ASP A 134 -7.29 14.22 -12.73
C ASP A 134 -7.65 15.56 -12.10
N PRO A 135 -8.94 15.94 -12.13
CA PRO A 135 -9.40 17.10 -11.40
C PRO A 135 -9.21 16.87 -9.88
N ALA A 136 -8.91 17.93 -9.15
CA ALA A 136 -8.68 17.88 -7.71
C ALA A 136 -9.54 18.92 -6.99
N LEU A 137 -9.75 18.73 -5.69
CA LEU A 137 -10.22 19.80 -4.81
C LEU A 137 -9.00 20.64 -4.40
N SER A 138 -9.21 21.95 -4.21
CA SER A 138 -8.15 22.83 -3.72
C SER A 138 -7.57 22.30 -2.40
N THR A 139 -6.27 22.38 -2.26
CA THR A 139 -5.54 21.86 -1.10
C THR A 139 -6.08 22.44 0.21
N GLY A 140 -6.39 21.56 1.15
CA GLY A 140 -6.91 21.91 2.48
C GLY A 140 -8.37 21.51 2.75
N VAL A 141 -9.17 21.23 1.71
CA VAL A 141 -10.59 20.85 1.88
C VAL A 141 -10.71 19.34 2.08
N LYS A 142 -10.53 18.88 3.31
CA LYS A 142 -10.68 17.43 3.66
C LYS A 142 -12.08 17.06 4.13
N SER A 143 -12.78 18.00 4.74
CA SER A 143 -14.18 17.90 5.15
C SER A 143 -14.79 19.29 5.03
N PRO A 144 -15.29 19.66 3.84
CA PRO A 144 -15.86 20.97 3.63
C PRO A 144 -17.11 21.16 4.47
N HIS A 145 -17.28 22.37 5.03
CA HIS A 145 -18.42 22.70 5.89
C HIS A 145 -19.48 23.51 5.13
N VAL A 146 -20.69 23.39 5.59
CA VAL A 146 -21.78 24.29 5.14
C VAL A 146 -21.37 25.74 5.29
N GLY A 147 -21.54 26.52 4.20
CA GLY A 147 -21.20 27.93 4.12
C GLY A 147 -19.79 28.21 3.57
N GLU A 148 -18.91 27.24 3.50
CA GLU A 148 -17.61 27.37 2.84
C GLU A 148 -17.73 27.39 1.32
N THR A 149 -16.78 28.06 0.68
CA THR A 149 -16.62 28.00 -0.78
C THR A 149 -15.46 27.04 -1.10
N VAL A 150 -15.75 26.00 -1.84
CA VAL A 150 -14.77 25.02 -2.32
C VAL A 150 -14.40 25.33 -3.76
N SER A 151 -13.15 25.02 -4.13
CA SER A 151 -12.65 25.21 -5.49
C SER A 151 -12.20 23.88 -6.09
N GLY A 152 -12.64 23.60 -7.31
CA GLY A 152 -12.14 22.51 -8.14
C GLY A 152 -10.93 22.99 -8.95
N ILE A 153 -9.90 22.18 -8.98
CA ILE A 153 -8.72 22.36 -9.82
C ILE A 153 -8.91 21.47 -11.04
N ALA A 154 -8.85 22.07 -12.23
CA ALA A 154 -9.02 21.35 -13.48
C ALA A 154 -7.93 20.28 -13.67
N GLY A 155 -8.33 19.15 -14.24
CA GLY A 155 -7.42 18.12 -14.70
C GLY A 155 -6.65 18.51 -15.96
N GLN A 156 -5.76 17.63 -16.38
CA GLN A 156 -5.05 17.74 -17.67
C GLN A 156 -5.36 16.50 -18.50
N TYR A 157 -5.85 16.73 -19.73
CA TYR A 157 -6.43 15.66 -20.54
C TYR A 157 -5.88 15.63 -21.96
N GLU A 158 -5.90 14.44 -22.55
CA GLU A 158 -5.86 14.28 -24.00
C GLU A 158 -7.27 14.52 -24.57
N GLY A 159 -7.66 15.79 -24.66
CA GLY A 159 -9.00 16.21 -25.05
C GLY A 159 -9.30 17.62 -24.55
N THR A 160 -10.51 18.08 -24.83
CA THR A 160 -10.97 19.43 -24.43
C THR A 160 -12.05 19.32 -23.35
N ILE A 161 -11.87 20.03 -22.24
CA ILE A 161 -12.91 20.14 -21.21
C ILE A 161 -14.11 20.89 -21.84
N VAL A 162 -15.27 20.25 -21.89
CA VAL A 162 -16.50 20.79 -22.43
C VAL A 162 -17.51 21.22 -21.37
N ASP A 163 -17.41 20.63 -20.17
CA ASP A 163 -18.19 21.02 -18.99
C ASP A 163 -17.42 20.69 -17.71
N GLY A 164 -17.68 21.43 -16.66
CA GLY A 164 -17.17 21.18 -15.32
C GLY A 164 -18.15 21.65 -14.26
N GLY A 165 -18.23 20.94 -13.14
CA GLY A 165 -19.15 21.31 -12.10
C GLY A 165 -19.15 20.43 -10.86
N TRP A 166 -20.02 20.80 -9.94
CA TRP A 166 -20.17 20.21 -8.64
C TRP A 166 -21.34 19.26 -8.57
N PHE A 167 -21.12 18.12 -7.96
CA PHE A 167 -22.10 17.04 -7.84
C PHE A 167 -22.25 16.66 -6.36
N ILE A 168 -23.51 16.51 -5.93
CA ILE A 168 -23.87 16.15 -4.54
C ILE A 168 -24.85 14.98 -4.54
N GLY A 169 -24.69 14.07 -3.60
CA GLY A 169 -25.59 12.93 -3.41
C GLY A 169 -25.38 12.22 -2.08
N THR A 170 -26.31 11.37 -1.71
CA THR A 170 -26.21 10.53 -0.51
C THR A 170 -25.34 9.28 -0.76
N ARG A 171 -25.12 8.93 -2.03
CA ARG A 171 -24.29 7.81 -2.50
C ARG A 171 -23.53 8.23 -3.75
N THR A 172 -22.38 7.62 -4.01
CA THR A 172 -21.52 7.94 -5.16
C THR A 172 -22.19 7.73 -6.51
N ASN A 173 -23.06 6.73 -6.62
CA ASN A 173 -23.83 6.43 -7.85
C ASN A 173 -25.15 7.21 -7.97
N GLN A 174 -25.46 8.09 -7.04
CA GLN A 174 -26.68 8.91 -7.01
C GLN A 174 -26.39 10.40 -6.87
N MET A 175 -25.20 10.83 -7.33
CA MET A 175 -24.82 12.24 -7.29
C MET A 175 -25.46 13.00 -8.42
N GLN A 176 -26.02 14.18 -8.11
CA GLN A 176 -26.63 15.09 -9.07
C GLN A 176 -25.83 16.39 -9.19
N LYS A 177 -25.77 16.97 -10.39
CA LYS A 177 -25.10 18.25 -10.61
C LYS A 177 -25.87 19.36 -9.90
N VAL A 178 -25.18 20.13 -9.06
CA VAL A 178 -25.74 21.23 -8.26
C VAL A 178 -25.21 22.60 -8.67
N ALA A 179 -24.04 22.64 -9.33
CA ALA A 179 -23.46 23.90 -9.84
C ALA A 179 -22.51 23.60 -10.98
N SER A 180 -22.36 24.59 -11.90
CA SER A 180 -21.32 24.61 -12.94
C SER A 180 -20.14 25.50 -12.51
N GLY A 181 -18.98 25.29 -13.17
CA GLY A 181 -17.74 26.02 -12.91
C GLY A 181 -16.92 25.46 -11.76
N SER A 182 -15.79 26.11 -11.50
CA SER A 182 -14.76 25.62 -10.59
C SER A 182 -14.99 25.98 -9.11
N GLN A 183 -16.00 26.77 -8.76
CA GLN A 183 -16.29 27.15 -7.37
C GLN A 183 -17.71 26.78 -6.98
N TYR A 184 -17.88 26.36 -5.73
CA TYR A 184 -19.19 26.06 -5.15
C TYR A 184 -19.26 26.50 -3.70
N LYS A 185 -20.28 27.26 -3.34
CA LYS A 185 -20.60 27.60 -1.95
C LYS A 185 -21.56 26.56 -1.39
N ILE A 186 -21.12 25.81 -0.41
CA ILE A 186 -21.87 24.71 0.19
C ILE A 186 -23.11 25.23 0.91
N GLN A 187 -24.27 24.67 0.57
CA GLN A 187 -25.57 25.09 1.10
C GLN A 187 -25.93 24.32 2.38
N PRO A 188 -26.82 24.85 3.23
CA PRO A 188 -27.26 24.15 4.47
C PRO A 188 -27.83 22.76 4.21
N ASN A 189 -28.56 22.57 3.10
CA ASN A 189 -29.17 21.28 2.74
C ASN A 189 -28.17 20.24 2.20
N ASP A 190 -26.90 20.60 2.05
CA ASP A 190 -25.86 19.68 1.59
C ASP A 190 -25.19 18.93 2.75
N ALA A 191 -25.44 19.37 3.98
CA ALA A 191 -24.88 18.71 5.17
C ALA A 191 -25.10 17.20 5.17
N GLY A 192 -24.05 16.45 5.48
CA GLY A 192 -24.09 14.98 5.54
C GLY A 192 -24.01 14.27 4.19
N LYS A 193 -24.12 14.99 3.07
CA LYS A 193 -24.01 14.42 1.73
C LYS A 193 -22.57 14.36 1.24
N LEU A 194 -22.34 13.65 0.15
CA LEU A 194 -21.07 13.57 -0.57
C LEU A 194 -21.00 14.67 -1.62
N LEU A 195 -19.83 15.28 -1.76
CA LEU A 195 -19.52 16.34 -2.73
C LEU A 195 -18.38 15.86 -3.63
N ALA A 196 -18.49 16.06 -4.95
CA ALA A 196 -17.43 15.83 -5.91
C ALA A 196 -17.40 16.93 -6.96
N TYR A 197 -16.21 17.25 -7.46
CA TYR A 197 -16.02 18.05 -8.66
C TYR A 197 -15.79 17.12 -9.85
N ARG A 198 -16.52 17.35 -10.97
CA ARG A 198 -16.43 16.53 -12.18
C ARG A 198 -16.22 17.40 -13.40
N GLU A 199 -15.49 16.84 -14.37
CA GLU A 199 -15.25 17.46 -15.67
C GLU A 199 -15.63 16.49 -16.78
N GLU A 200 -16.31 16.99 -17.80
CA GLU A 200 -16.60 16.29 -19.04
C GLU A 200 -15.56 16.69 -20.08
N VAL A 201 -14.89 15.70 -20.65
CA VAL A 201 -13.80 15.91 -21.60
C VAL A 201 -14.17 15.27 -22.93
N ARG A 202 -14.10 16.05 -24.00
CA ARG A 202 -14.31 15.58 -25.37
C ARG A 202 -12.99 15.16 -25.98
N SER A 203 -12.89 13.92 -26.41
CA SER A 203 -11.75 13.40 -27.16
C SER A 203 -11.67 14.04 -28.56
N ALA A 204 -10.53 13.86 -29.25
CA ALA A 204 -10.34 14.27 -30.62
C ALA A 204 -11.39 13.67 -31.62
N GLN A 205 -11.94 12.50 -31.26
CA GLN A 205 -12.98 11.81 -32.03
C GLN A 205 -14.41 12.17 -31.59
N GLY A 206 -14.54 13.18 -30.70
CA GLY A 206 -15.83 13.73 -30.28
C GLY A 206 -16.50 13.00 -29.12
N ARG A 207 -15.91 11.92 -28.59
CA ARG A 207 -16.48 11.16 -27.46
C ARG A 207 -16.29 11.92 -26.15
N ILE A 208 -17.32 11.88 -25.29
CA ILE A 208 -17.29 12.50 -23.96
C ILE A 208 -16.88 11.44 -22.92
N SER A 209 -15.89 11.77 -22.10
CA SER A 209 -15.50 11.04 -20.89
C SER A 209 -15.70 11.91 -19.67
N VAL A 210 -16.09 11.32 -18.53
CA VAL A 210 -16.31 12.04 -17.27
C VAL A 210 -15.18 11.70 -16.29
N PHE A 211 -14.52 12.73 -15.78
CA PHE A 211 -13.49 12.63 -14.76
C PHE A 211 -13.99 13.27 -13.47
N SER A 212 -13.68 12.69 -12.32
CA SER A 212 -14.23 13.12 -11.03
C SER A 212 -13.18 13.08 -9.94
N THR A 213 -13.19 14.09 -9.06
CA THR A 213 -12.55 13.95 -7.76
C THR A 213 -13.19 12.83 -6.96
N LEU A 214 -12.47 12.26 -5.98
CA LEU A 214 -13.12 11.44 -4.99
C LEU A 214 -14.15 12.26 -4.21
N PRO A 215 -15.35 11.68 -3.94
CA PRO A 215 -16.35 12.35 -3.15
C PRO A 215 -15.89 12.55 -1.70
N VAL A 216 -16.07 13.76 -1.18
CA VAL A 216 -15.83 14.11 0.23
C VAL A 216 -17.16 14.35 0.95
N ARG A 217 -17.26 13.99 2.23
CA ARG A 217 -18.47 14.26 3.03
C ARG A 217 -18.52 15.75 3.42
N ILE A 218 -19.67 16.36 3.26
CA ILE A 218 -19.94 17.73 3.72
C ILE A 218 -20.31 17.69 5.21
N ALA A 219 -19.58 18.44 6.02
CA ALA A 219 -19.88 18.66 7.43
C ALA A 219 -20.93 19.77 7.65
N ALA A 220 -21.72 19.71 8.71
CA ALA A 220 -22.61 20.80 9.08
C ALA A 220 -21.78 22.04 9.53
N LYS A 221 -22.40 23.24 9.45
CA LYS A 221 -21.70 24.52 9.70
C LYS A 221 -20.97 24.61 11.05
N ASN A 222 -21.53 23.97 12.07
CA ASN A 222 -20.98 23.91 13.41
C ASN A 222 -20.55 22.48 13.78
N GLU A 223 -20.52 21.56 12.81
CA GLU A 223 -19.93 20.25 12.99
C GLU A 223 -18.43 20.50 13.10
N THR A 224 -17.93 20.66 14.31
CA THR A 224 -16.51 20.47 14.56
C THR A 224 -16.21 19.11 13.95
N SER A 225 -15.17 19.01 13.10
CA SER A 225 -14.58 17.69 12.77
C SER A 225 -14.65 16.88 14.05
N PRO A 226 -15.20 15.65 14.04
CA PRO A 226 -15.39 14.94 15.28
C PRO A 226 -14.07 15.03 16.02
N THR A 227 -14.04 15.93 16.98
CA THR A 227 -13.03 15.89 18.01
C THR A 227 -13.33 14.56 18.65
N PRO A 228 -12.43 13.59 18.66
CA PRO A 228 -12.57 12.44 19.51
C PRO A 228 -12.38 12.94 20.95
N GLY A 229 -13.38 13.61 21.46
CA GLY A 229 -13.70 13.71 22.85
C GLY A 229 -14.76 12.65 23.09
N ASN A 230 -14.42 11.42 22.77
CA ASN A 230 -15.21 10.30 23.21
C ASN A 230 -14.78 10.06 24.63
N ASP A 231 -15.72 10.11 25.57
CA ASP A 231 -15.52 9.72 26.97
C ASP A 231 -14.93 8.29 27.11
N ASN A 232 -14.79 7.58 26.01
CA ASN A 232 -14.25 6.23 25.88
C ASN A 232 -12.76 6.18 25.42
N ASP A 233 -12.11 7.29 25.05
CA ASP A 233 -10.68 7.22 24.66
C ASP A 233 -9.83 6.97 25.91
N ILE A 234 -9.25 5.77 25.97
CA ILE A 234 -8.43 5.30 27.09
C ILE A 234 -7.24 6.24 27.37
N CYS A 235 -6.76 6.99 26.38
CA CYS A 235 -5.67 7.95 26.51
C CYS A 235 -6.11 9.39 26.82
N ALA A 236 -7.40 9.71 26.83
CA ALA A 236 -7.90 11.09 26.90
C ALA A 236 -7.32 11.88 28.08
N ALA A 237 -7.30 11.29 29.28
CA ALA A 237 -6.81 11.95 30.48
C ALA A 237 -5.30 12.26 30.45
N ILE A 238 -4.52 11.41 29.78
CA ILE A 238 -3.07 11.57 29.62
C ILE A 238 -2.77 12.60 28.53
N THR A 239 -3.38 12.46 27.34
CA THR A 239 -3.15 13.38 26.22
C THR A 239 -3.59 14.81 26.53
N ALA A 240 -4.65 15.00 27.32
CA ALA A 240 -5.08 16.34 27.78
C ALA A 240 -4.05 17.04 28.65
N ARG A 241 -3.13 16.30 29.29
CA ARG A 241 -2.10 16.84 30.20
C ARG A 241 -0.69 16.66 29.68
N GLN A 242 -0.54 16.21 28.42
CA GLN A 242 0.77 15.91 27.86
C GLN A 242 1.64 17.16 27.79
N THR A 243 2.84 17.04 28.33
CA THR A 243 3.90 18.03 28.14
C THR A 243 4.38 18.07 26.70
N PRO A 244 4.97 19.17 26.22
CA PRO A 244 5.59 19.22 24.89
C PRO A 244 6.57 18.06 24.70
N LEU A 245 6.60 17.50 23.48
CA LEU A 245 7.55 16.45 23.11
C LEU A 245 9.00 16.97 23.23
N ILE A 246 9.92 16.09 23.61
CA ILE A 246 11.33 16.43 23.70
C ILE A 246 11.90 16.61 22.30
N ALA A 247 12.36 17.81 22.00
CA ALA A 247 13.00 18.16 20.73
C ALA A 247 14.50 17.88 20.76
N GLY A 248 15.08 17.63 19.56
CA GLY A 248 16.51 17.44 19.38
C GLY A 248 16.98 16.00 19.57
N MET A 249 18.30 15.83 19.63
CA MET A 249 18.97 14.52 19.63
C MET A 249 19.76 14.25 20.92
N ASP A 250 19.33 14.79 22.03
CA ASP A 250 19.94 14.52 23.33
C ASP A 250 19.53 13.14 23.85
N ILE A 251 20.51 12.42 24.39
CA ILE A 251 20.30 11.08 24.96
C ILE A 251 19.46 11.22 26.23
N GLN A 252 18.28 10.60 26.22
CA GLN A 252 17.40 10.53 27.39
C GLN A 252 17.61 9.22 28.15
N PRO A 253 17.29 9.16 29.45
CA PRO A 253 17.34 7.92 30.23
C PRO A 253 16.51 6.82 29.56
N LEU A 254 16.99 5.60 29.61
CA LEU A 254 16.25 4.38 29.22
C LEU A 254 16.00 3.57 30.51
N PRO A 255 14.91 3.84 31.23
CA PRO A 255 14.62 3.12 32.45
C PRO A 255 14.25 1.65 32.15
N ASP A 256 14.59 0.78 33.06
CA ASP A 256 14.11 -0.59 33.01
C ASP A 256 12.69 -0.62 33.58
N THR A 257 11.71 -0.77 32.70
CA THR A 257 10.29 -0.66 33.06
C THR A 257 9.58 -2.00 32.96
N PRO A 258 8.72 -2.32 33.92
CA PRO A 258 7.90 -3.52 33.83
C PRO A 258 6.98 -3.43 32.59
N LEU A 259 6.65 -4.62 32.02
CA LEU A 259 5.69 -4.71 30.95
C LEU A 259 4.35 -4.08 31.35
N PRO A 260 3.80 -3.12 30.59
CA PRO A 260 2.50 -2.54 30.89
C PRO A 260 1.37 -3.58 30.92
N GLU A 261 0.38 -3.37 31.76
CA GLU A 261 -0.83 -4.20 31.77
C GLU A 261 -1.61 -3.98 30.48
N LYS A 262 -2.13 -5.07 29.89
CA LYS A 262 -2.89 -5.02 28.65
C LYS A 262 -4.16 -4.16 28.81
N GLY A 263 -4.39 -3.26 27.87
CA GLY A 263 -5.57 -2.42 27.82
C GLY A 263 -5.62 -1.35 28.90
N VAL A 264 -4.49 -1.07 29.56
CA VAL A 264 -4.38 0.01 30.56
C VAL A 264 -3.51 1.12 29.99
N ALA A 265 -4.05 2.35 29.97
CA ALA A 265 -3.29 3.52 29.57
C ALA A 265 -2.29 3.92 30.65
N THR A 266 -1.03 4.05 30.27
CA THR A 266 0.07 4.45 31.14
C THR A 266 0.88 5.57 30.51
N LEU A 267 1.69 6.27 31.29
CA LEU A 267 2.70 7.18 30.76
C LEU A 267 3.88 6.38 30.22
N GLU A 268 4.31 6.63 28.98
CA GLU A 268 5.60 6.18 28.51
C GLU A 268 6.69 6.69 29.46
N PRO A 269 7.60 5.83 29.91
CA PRO A 269 8.44 6.16 31.08
C PRO A 269 9.33 7.38 30.91
N THR A 270 9.84 7.61 29.69
CA THR A 270 10.78 8.70 29.37
C THR A 270 10.07 9.93 28.83
N TYR A 271 9.26 9.78 27.82
CA TYR A 271 8.68 10.89 27.03
C TYR A 271 7.30 11.31 27.49
N LYS A 272 6.70 10.56 28.43
CA LYS A 272 5.41 10.86 29.07
C LYS A 272 4.21 10.91 28.10
N THR A 273 4.34 10.33 26.93
CA THR A 273 3.23 10.11 26.01
C THR A 273 2.30 9.03 26.55
N CYS A 274 1.06 8.97 26.08
CA CYS A 274 0.16 7.88 26.45
C CYS A 274 0.57 6.58 25.75
N LEU A 275 0.82 5.53 26.51
CA LEU A 275 1.18 4.19 26.05
C LEU A 275 0.12 3.19 26.49
N VAL A 276 -0.30 2.32 25.57
CA VAL A 276 -1.25 1.22 25.82
C VAL A 276 -0.70 -0.05 25.20
N ARG A 277 -0.58 -1.12 25.98
CA ARG A 277 -0.34 -2.45 25.45
C ARG A 277 -1.63 -3.04 24.90
N ILE A 278 -1.69 -3.28 23.60
CA ILE A 278 -2.92 -3.71 22.90
C ILE A 278 -3.09 -5.23 22.95
N THR A 279 -2.01 -5.99 22.79
CA THR A 279 -2.08 -7.45 22.73
C THR A 279 -1.27 -8.12 23.84
N ASP A 280 -1.57 -9.38 24.06
CA ASP A 280 -0.93 -10.20 25.04
C ASP A 280 -1.00 -11.69 24.59
N THR A 281 -0.79 -11.91 23.31
CA THR A 281 -1.31 -13.10 22.69
C THR A 281 -0.27 -14.12 22.31
N GLY A 282 1.04 -13.80 22.37
CA GLY A 282 1.88 -14.76 21.75
C GLY A 282 3.37 -14.72 21.99
N SER A 283 4.01 -15.67 21.38
CA SER A 283 5.44 -15.91 21.41
C SER A 283 5.93 -16.25 20.01
N LEU A 284 7.18 -15.89 19.70
CA LEU A 284 7.85 -16.23 18.45
C LEU A 284 8.39 -17.68 18.43
N LYS A 285 8.13 -18.48 19.44
CA LYS A 285 8.51 -19.90 19.42
C LYS A 285 7.81 -20.60 18.27
N GLN A 286 8.50 -21.56 17.68
CA GLN A 286 7.99 -22.38 16.59
C GLN A 286 6.63 -22.99 16.95
N ASN A 287 5.70 -22.98 16.01
CA ASN A 287 4.31 -23.46 16.17
C ASN A 287 3.43 -22.65 17.14
N ASN A 288 3.83 -21.43 17.51
CA ASN A 288 2.97 -20.52 18.25
C ASN A 288 2.54 -19.36 17.36
N PHE A 289 1.34 -19.43 16.79
CA PHE A 289 0.78 -18.45 15.83
C PHE A 289 -0.17 -17.43 16.47
N ASN A 290 -0.16 -17.29 17.78
CA ASN A 290 -1.16 -16.49 18.48
C ASN A 290 -0.80 -15.01 18.64
N PHE A 291 0.44 -14.60 18.40
CA PHE A 291 0.79 -13.18 18.54
C PHE A 291 0.14 -12.34 17.44
N ARG A 292 -0.26 -11.11 17.78
CA ARG A 292 -0.91 -10.17 16.88
C ARG A 292 -0.16 -8.86 16.84
N ARG A 293 0.02 -8.31 15.64
CA ARG A 293 0.83 -7.14 15.39
C ARG A 293 0.33 -6.32 14.21
N ASN A 294 0.75 -5.06 14.08
CA ASN A 294 0.69 -4.38 12.81
C ASN A 294 1.72 -4.99 11.83
N ILE A 295 1.37 -5.02 10.54
CA ILE A 295 2.15 -5.79 9.57
C ILE A 295 3.48 -5.11 9.25
N TYR A 296 3.45 -3.79 8.98
CA TYR A 296 4.65 -3.06 8.56
C TYR A 296 4.47 -1.55 8.74
N SER A 297 5.58 -0.80 8.74
CA SER A 297 5.59 0.65 8.91
C SER A 297 4.89 1.41 7.78
N ARG A 298 4.97 0.88 6.55
CA ARG A 298 4.34 1.45 5.35
C ARG A 298 2.85 1.16 5.23
N SER A 299 2.30 0.29 6.08
CA SER A 299 0.88 -0.07 6.02
C SER A 299 0.07 0.82 6.95
N GLN A 300 -0.99 1.45 6.41
CA GLN A 300 -1.92 2.21 7.23
C GLN A 300 -2.81 1.27 8.04
N ALA A 301 -2.51 1.13 9.33
CA ALA A 301 -3.28 0.27 10.21
C ALA A 301 -4.62 0.86 10.64
N PHE A 302 -4.78 2.19 10.61
CA PHE A 302 -5.96 2.90 11.09
C PHE A 302 -6.90 3.28 9.96
N ASN A 303 -8.21 3.20 10.21
CA ASN A 303 -9.24 3.60 9.27
C ASN A 303 -9.35 5.14 9.11
N ALA A 304 -10.21 5.58 8.18
CA ALA A 304 -10.31 6.98 7.77
C ALA A 304 -10.65 7.97 8.90
N ASP A 305 -11.39 7.56 9.92
CA ASP A 305 -11.78 8.40 11.06
C ASP A 305 -10.99 8.10 12.35
N ASN A 306 -9.97 7.23 12.27
CA ASN A 306 -9.14 6.78 13.40
C ASN A 306 -9.93 6.07 14.51
N SER A 307 -11.12 5.55 14.22
CA SER A 307 -11.93 4.82 15.20
C SER A 307 -11.55 3.34 15.30
N LYS A 308 -10.93 2.79 14.27
CA LYS A 308 -10.60 1.37 14.16
C LYS A 308 -9.19 1.16 13.65
N MET A 309 -8.63 0.01 14.00
CA MET A 309 -7.33 -0.44 13.52
C MET A 309 -7.35 -1.94 13.24
N ILE A 310 -6.44 -2.41 12.39
CA ILE A 310 -6.29 -3.82 12.03
C ILE A 310 -4.93 -4.35 12.48
N LEU A 311 -4.94 -5.56 13.01
CA LEU A 311 -3.76 -6.33 13.35
C LEU A 311 -3.83 -7.70 12.70
N MET A 312 -2.69 -8.34 12.49
CA MET A 312 -2.56 -9.66 11.89
C MET A 312 -1.84 -10.60 12.85
N ASP A 313 -2.24 -11.87 12.89
CA ASP A 313 -1.48 -12.92 13.56
C ASP A 313 -0.42 -13.56 12.62
N GLN A 314 0.43 -14.41 13.15
CA GLN A 314 1.48 -15.05 12.35
C GLN A 314 0.92 -16.05 11.32
N ALA A 315 -0.29 -16.55 11.52
CA ALA A 315 -0.95 -17.43 10.55
C ALA A 315 -1.60 -16.66 9.38
N GLY A 316 -1.53 -15.32 9.41
CA GLY A 316 -2.10 -14.47 8.37
C GLY A 316 -3.58 -14.15 8.55
N PHE A 317 -4.16 -14.40 9.72
CA PHE A 317 -5.53 -13.97 10.01
C PHE A 317 -5.56 -12.54 10.53
N TRP A 318 -6.56 -11.79 10.11
CA TRP A 318 -6.70 -10.38 10.39
C TRP A 318 -7.81 -10.12 11.42
N TYR A 319 -7.59 -9.13 12.26
CA TYR A 319 -8.46 -8.79 13.38
C TYR A 319 -8.71 -7.28 13.42
N LEU A 320 -9.96 -6.93 13.71
CA LEU A 320 -10.43 -5.56 13.88
C LEU A 320 -10.38 -5.18 15.35
N TYR A 321 -9.80 -4.03 15.63
CA TYR A 321 -9.70 -3.44 16.97
C TYR A 321 -10.33 -2.04 16.97
N ASP A 322 -10.84 -1.66 18.12
CA ASP A 322 -11.22 -0.28 18.41
C ASP A 322 -9.96 0.53 18.74
N ALA A 323 -9.70 1.60 17.98
CA ALA A 323 -8.48 2.38 18.12
C ALA A 323 -8.49 3.38 19.29
N GLN A 324 -9.64 3.56 19.94
CA GLN A 324 -9.78 4.42 21.12
C GLN A 324 -9.56 3.65 22.41
N THR A 325 -10.08 2.43 22.47
CA THR A 325 -10.02 1.58 23.67
C THR A 325 -8.94 0.50 23.61
N GLY A 326 -8.36 0.26 22.43
CA GLY A 326 -7.43 -0.86 22.20
C GLY A 326 -8.07 -2.24 22.26
N LYS A 327 -9.40 -2.34 22.36
CA LYS A 327 -10.10 -3.63 22.48
C LYS A 327 -10.31 -4.29 21.12
N GLU A 328 -10.12 -5.61 21.08
CA GLU A 328 -10.51 -6.39 19.92
C GLU A 328 -12.02 -6.36 19.73
N ILE A 329 -12.45 -6.07 18.50
CA ILE A 329 -13.86 -6.11 18.11
C ILE A 329 -14.20 -7.50 17.60
N ARG A 330 -13.46 -8.01 16.63
CA ARG A 330 -13.65 -9.34 16.03
C ARG A 330 -12.54 -9.74 15.06
N ALA A 331 -12.49 -11.01 14.69
CA ALA A 331 -11.76 -11.46 13.50
C ALA A 331 -12.43 -10.95 12.20
N LEU A 332 -11.64 -10.69 11.18
CA LEU A 332 -12.11 -10.29 9.85
C LEU A 332 -12.43 -11.55 9.00
N LYS A 333 -13.52 -12.21 9.37
CA LYS A 333 -14.00 -13.45 8.75
C LYS A 333 -15.53 -13.52 8.77
N ASP A 334 -16.06 -14.61 8.18
CA ASP A 334 -17.50 -14.89 8.07
C ASP A 334 -18.24 -13.79 7.29
N PHE A 335 -17.60 -13.24 6.26
CA PHE A 335 -18.17 -12.21 5.42
C PHE A 335 -19.35 -12.74 4.63
N GLN A 336 -20.42 -11.93 4.55
CA GLN A 336 -21.57 -12.19 3.71
C GLN A 336 -21.32 -11.59 2.32
N GLY A 337 -21.69 -12.31 1.25
CA GLY A 337 -21.50 -11.86 -0.12
C GLY A 337 -22.07 -12.85 -1.12
N ALA A 338 -21.93 -12.54 -2.42
CA ALA A 338 -22.30 -13.44 -3.49
C ALA A 338 -21.42 -14.69 -3.49
N GLU A 339 -21.91 -15.78 -4.05
CA GLU A 339 -21.14 -17.02 -4.22
C GLU A 339 -19.82 -16.76 -4.97
N GLY A 340 -18.74 -17.37 -4.52
CA GLY A 340 -17.40 -17.22 -5.11
C GLY A 340 -16.60 -16.01 -4.60
N LEU A 341 -17.16 -15.19 -3.70
CA LEU A 341 -16.40 -14.14 -2.99
C LEU A 341 -15.72 -14.70 -1.73
N PRO A 342 -14.59 -14.14 -1.30
CA PRO A 342 -13.90 -14.58 -0.08
C PRO A 342 -14.76 -14.30 1.17
N HIS A 343 -14.78 -15.24 2.11
CA HIS A 343 -15.52 -15.09 3.38
C HIS A 343 -14.64 -14.57 4.53
N HIS A 344 -13.35 -14.31 4.28
CA HIS A 344 -12.40 -13.80 5.28
C HIS A 344 -11.20 -13.15 4.57
N ILE A 345 -10.47 -12.34 5.31
CA ILE A 345 -9.13 -11.90 4.88
C ILE A 345 -8.15 -12.93 5.41
N ALA A 346 -7.47 -13.63 4.51
CA ALA A 346 -6.49 -14.64 4.84
C ALA A 346 -5.17 -14.39 4.10
N GLY A 347 -4.09 -14.61 4.81
CA GLY A 347 -2.74 -14.44 4.33
C GLY A 347 -2.11 -13.12 4.74
N GLY A 348 -0.83 -13.18 5.03
CA GLY A 348 -0.02 -11.99 5.34
C GLY A 348 0.06 -11.03 4.18
N ASN A 349 0.02 -11.57 2.96
CA ASN A 349 0.10 -10.81 1.72
C ASN A 349 -1.26 -10.55 1.06
N ALA A 350 -2.35 -10.52 1.83
CA ALA A 350 -3.67 -10.09 1.38
C ALA A 350 -3.78 -8.56 1.21
N GLU A 351 -2.77 -7.83 1.69
CA GLU A 351 -2.56 -6.40 1.50
C GLU A 351 -3.80 -5.54 1.84
N PRO A 352 -4.40 -5.66 3.03
CA PRO A 352 -5.59 -4.88 3.35
C PRO A 352 -5.28 -3.39 3.41
N GLN A 353 -6.11 -2.59 2.75
CA GLN A 353 -5.99 -1.14 2.64
C GLN A 353 -7.32 -0.48 3.03
N TRP A 354 -7.28 0.43 4.00
CA TRP A 354 -8.46 1.20 4.35
C TRP A 354 -8.88 2.14 3.22
N HIS A 355 -10.19 2.26 3.03
CA HIS A 355 -10.72 3.28 2.13
C HIS A 355 -10.34 4.68 2.62
N ALA A 356 -9.98 5.57 1.70
CA ALA A 356 -9.43 6.89 2.01
C ALA A 356 -10.34 7.78 2.88
N SER A 357 -11.66 7.64 2.75
CA SER A 357 -12.66 8.50 3.40
C SER A 357 -13.83 7.77 4.05
N ASP A 358 -14.17 6.54 3.63
CA ASP A 358 -15.18 5.72 4.29
C ASP A 358 -14.55 4.87 5.41
N PRO A 359 -14.85 5.16 6.69
CA PRO A 359 -14.25 4.45 7.81
C PRO A 359 -14.71 3.00 7.94
N ASN A 360 -15.73 2.58 7.20
CA ASN A 360 -16.29 1.23 7.27
C ASN A 360 -15.88 0.34 6.09
N THR A 361 -15.12 0.84 5.13
CA THR A 361 -14.69 0.05 3.98
C THR A 361 -13.20 -0.27 4.05
N LEU A 362 -12.88 -1.56 3.92
CA LEU A 362 -11.53 -2.09 3.84
C LEU A 362 -11.39 -2.86 2.52
N TYR A 363 -10.39 -2.51 1.71
CA TYR A 363 -9.99 -3.25 0.52
C TYR A 363 -9.00 -4.35 0.89
N PHE A 364 -9.01 -5.45 0.14
CA PHE A 364 -8.04 -6.53 0.28
C PHE A 364 -7.97 -7.38 -1.00
N MET A 365 -6.92 -8.14 -1.12
CA MET A 365 -6.71 -9.11 -2.21
C MET A 365 -6.73 -10.54 -1.64
N ASN A 366 -6.79 -11.54 -2.51
CA ASN A 366 -6.41 -12.89 -2.11
C ASN A 366 -4.92 -12.91 -1.73
N GLU A 367 -4.50 -13.91 -0.98
CA GLU A 367 -3.10 -14.10 -0.61
C GLU A 367 -2.18 -13.96 -1.84
N ASN A 368 -1.14 -13.12 -1.72
CA ASN A 368 -0.21 -12.76 -2.79
C ASN A 368 -0.86 -12.10 -4.03
N GLY A 369 -2.11 -11.67 -3.98
CA GLY A 369 -2.82 -11.06 -5.12
C GLY A 369 -3.25 -12.06 -6.21
N VAL A 370 -3.28 -13.36 -5.90
CA VAL A 370 -3.66 -14.41 -6.85
C VAL A 370 -5.10 -14.21 -7.34
N GLY A 371 -5.30 -14.34 -8.65
CA GLY A 371 -6.58 -14.11 -9.31
C GLY A 371 -6.79 -12.65 -9.74
N MET A 372 -5.89 -11.73 -9.38
CA MET A 372 -5.88 -10.33 -9.81
C MET A 372 -7.19 -9.59 -9.52
N LYS A 373 -7.75 -9.85 -8.34
CA LYS A 373 -9.00 -9.23 -7.87
C LYS A 373 -8.77 -8.41 -6.62
N LEU A 374 -9.39 -7.26 -6.60
CA LEU A 374 -9.49 -6.43 -5.40
C LEU A 374 -10.91 -6.57 -4.85
N PHE A 375 -11.02 -6.93 -3.59
CA PHE A 375 -12.28 -7.01 -2.87
C PHE A 375 -12.43 -5.83 -1.92
N SER A 376 -13.66 -5.49 -1.58
CA SER A 376 -13.98 -4.56 -0.51
C SER A 376 -14.89 -5.22 0.50
N VAL A 377 -14.63 -5.01 1.78
CA VAL A 377 -15.55 -5.43 2.84
C VAL A 377 -16.05 -4.21 3.60
N ASN A 378 -17.39 -4.09 3.72
CA ASN A 378 -17.99 -3.17 4.66
C ASN A 378 -17.97 -3.82 6.05
N ILE A 379 -17.07 -3.31 6.91
CA ILE A 379 -16.85 -3.92 8.24
C ILE A 379 -18.04 -3.75 9.18
N GLY A 380 -18.86 -2.72 9.03
CA GLY A 380 -20.07 -2.52 9.84
C GLY A 380 -21.19 -3.51 9.51
N LYS A 381 -21.30 -3.88 8.23
CA LYS A 381 -22.31 -4.83 7.72
C LYS A 381 -21.77 -6.25 7.58
N ASN A 382 -20.48 -6.46 7.74
CA ASN A 382 -19.79 -7.73 7.46
C ASN A 382 -20.04 -8.25 6.04
N GLN A 383 -20.14 -7.34 5.06
CA GLN A 383 -20.51 -7.64 3.68
C GLN A 383 -19.33 -7.41 2.75
N VAL A 384 -18.94 -8.43 1.98
CA VAL A 384 -17.89 -8.38 0.97
C VAL A 384 -18.48 -8.14 -0.43
N SER A 385 -17.72 -7.46 -1.26
CA SER A 385 -18.03 -7.18 -2.68
C SER A 385 -16.76 -7.19 -3.51
N LEU A 386 -16.89 -7.46 -4.81
CA LEU A 386 -15.81 -7.31 -5.77
C LEU A 386 -15.64 -5.81 -6.09
N ALA A 387 -14.49 -5.24 -5.76
CA ALA A 387 -14.16 -3.85 -6.05
C ALA A 387 -13.53 -3.68 -7.44
N ALA A 388 -12.67 -4.62 -7.86
CA ALA A 388 -12.09 -4.65 -9.19
C ALA A 388 -11.75 -6.08 -9.62
N ASP A 389 -11.98 -6.40 -10.90
CA ASP A 389 -11.42 -7.57 -11.58
C ASP A 389 -10.40 -7.06 -12.63
N MET A 390 -9.13 -7.14 -12.25
CA MET A 390 -8.02 -6.62 -13.06
C MET A 390 -7.51 -7.63 -14.10
N GLY A 391 -7.95 -8.89 -14.01
CA GLY A 391 -7.36 -9.98 -14.76
C GLY A 391 -7.39 -9.82 -16.27
N ALA A 392 -8.53 -9.39 -16.82
CA ALA A 392 -8.65 -9.16 -18.25
C ALA A 392 -7.72 -8.03 -18.74
N GLU A 393 -7.63 -6.95 -17.98
CA GLU A 393 -6.77 -5.81 -18.28
C GLU A 393 -5.28 -6.19 -18.23
N ILE A 394 -4.83 -6.85 -17.17
CA ILE A 394 -3.43 -7.25 -16.99
C ILE A 394 -2.96 -8.19 -18.10
N ARG A 395 -3.77 -9.16 -18.48
CA ARG A 395 -3.38 -10.15 -19.47
C ARG A 395 -3.33 -9.64 -20.91
N LYS A 396 -3.78 -8.42 -21.14
CA LYS A 396 -3.54 -7.72 -22.41
C LYS A 396 -2.04 -7.51 -22.67
N TYR A 397 -1.32 -7.22 -21.59
CA TYR A 397 0.12 -6.95 -21.66
C TYR A 397 0.94 -8.18 -21.29
N TRP A 398 0.49 -8.96 -20.32
CA TRP A 398 1.22 -10.11 -19.77
C TRP A 398 0.30 -11.31 -19.64
N ASN A 399 0.19 -12.08 -20.72
CA ASN A 399 -0.75 -13.20 -20.82
C ASN A 399 -0.55 -14.29 -19.77
N ALA A 400 0.68 -14.47 -19.26
CA ALA A 400 0.98 -15.45 -18.22
C ALA A 400 0.68 -14.95 -16.81
N ALA A 401 0.40 -13.65 -16.62
CA ALA A 401 0.17 -13.11 -15.31
C ALA A 401 -1.18 -13.59 -14.72
N ASP A 402 -1.15 -13.97 -13.45
CA ASP A 402 -2.30 -14.36 -12.65
C ASP A 402 -2.27 -13.75 -11.24
N ILE A 403 -1.28 -12.90 -10.95
CA ILE A 403 -1.07 -12.16 -9.70
C ILE A 403 -1.04 -10.66 -9.96
N ALA A 404 -1.74 -9.89 -9.11
CA ALA A 404 -1.59 -8.44 -8.97
C ALA A 404 -1.30 -8.11 -7.51
N THR A 405 -0.18 -7.44 -7.20
CA THR A 405 0.31 -7.26 -5.81
C THR A 405 1.23 -6.04 -5.72
N THR A 406 1.33 -5.41 -4.55
CA THR A 406 2.42 -4.47 -4.25
C THR A 406 3.66 -5.19 -3.69
N ARG A 407 3.59 -6.46 -3.40
CA ARG A 407 4.47 -7.29 -2.56
C ARG A 407 4.43 -6.86 -1.09
N SER A 408 3.22 -6.59 -0.61
CA SER A 408 2.87 -6.35 0.81
C SER A 408 3.40 -5.06 1.44
N GLU A 409 4.11 -4.22 0.68
CA GLU A 409 4.72 -3.00 1.23
C GLU A 409 4.22 -1.71 0.58
N GLY A 410 3.36 -1.78 -0.43
CA GLY A 410 2.81 -0.63 -1.12
C GLY A 410 1.47 -0.16 -0.59
N SER A 411 1.12 1.05 -0.99
CA SER A 411 -0.17 1.67 -0.70
C SER A 411 -0.76 2.29 -1.96
N PRO A 412 -2.09 2.45 -2.05
CA PRO A 412 -2.71 3.28 -3.06
C PRO A 412 -2.40 4.77 -2.81
N SER A 413 -2.80 5.63 -3.74
CA SER A 413 -2.80 7.08 -3.54
C SER A 413 -3.63 7.46 -2.29
N SER A 414 -3.34 8.63 -1.69
CA SER A 414 -3.99 9.06 -0.44
C SER A 414 -5.51 9.22 -0.57
N ASP A 415 -6.01 9.37 -1.78
CA ASP A 415 -7.42 9.37 -2.14
C ASP A 415 -8.00 7.97 -2.44
N GLY A 416 -7.14 6.94 -2.50
CA GLY A 416 -7.52 5.54 -2.76
C GLY A 416 -7.78 5.20 -4.23
N ARG A 417 -7.63 6.15 -5.16
CA ARG A 417 -8.00 5.95 -6.56
C ARG A 417 -6.98 5.16 -7.36
N TYR A 418 -5.70 5.51 -7.24
CA TYR A 418 -4.64 4.91 -8.04
C TYR A 418 -3.85 3.87 -7.28
N TRP A 419 -3.61 2.74 -7.93
CA TRP A 419 -2.87 1.61 -7.38
C TRP A 419 -1.70 1.29 -8.29
N CYS A 420 -0.48 1.36 -7.79
CA CYS A 420 0.70 0.85 -8.47
C CYS A 420 0.91 -0.60 -8.07
N LEU A 421 0.89 -1.51 -9.03
CA LEU A 421 0.87 -2.95 -8.81
C LEU A 421 1.86 -3.67 -9.73
N LEU A 422 2.37 -4.82 -9.27
CA LEU A 422 3.15 -5.76 -10.05
C LEU A 422 2.21 -6.77 -10.71
N ALA A 423 2.47 -7.08 -11.96
CA ALA A 423 1.92 -8.25 -12.65
C ALA A 423 2.91 -9.39 -12.57
N ARG A 424 2.51 -10.52 -11.93
CA ARG A 424 3.36 -11.69 -11.72
C ARG A 424 2.62 -12.97 -12.11
N ASP A 425 3.32 -14.08 -12.19
CA ASP A 425 2.69 -15.39 -12.30
C ASP A 425 2.97 -16.27 -11.08
N SER A 426 1.99 -17.06 -10.67
CA SER A 426 2.06 -17.92 -9.49
C SER A 426 2.87 -19.20 -9.71
N THR A 427 3.19 -19.53 -10.96
CA THR A 427 3.94 -20.76 -11.31
C THR A 427 5.43 -20.55 -11.12
N SER A 428 5.97 -19.45 -11.69
CA SER A 428 7.40 -19.14 -11.64
C SER A 428 7.75 -18.04 -10.64
N TRP A 429 6.74 -17.36 -10.09
CA TRP A 429 6.88 -16.15 -9.28
C TRP A 429 7.61 -15.00 -10.00
N LYS A 430 7.70 -15.09 -11.33
CA LYS A 430 8.32 -14.07 -12.17
C LYS A 430 7.45 -12.83 -12.18
N THR A 431 8.10 -11.67 -12.05
CA THR A 431 7.48 -10.37 -12.34
C THR A 431 7.58 -10.10 -13.83
N HIS A 432 6.46 -9.82 -14.48
CA HIS A 432 6.36 -9.50 -15.90
C HIS A 432 6.39 -8.00 -16.14
N GLY A 433 5.80 -7.23 -15.20
CA GLY A 433 5.75 -5.80 -15.31
C GLY A 433 5.12 -5.11 -14.12
N VAL A 434 5.06 -3.80 -14.21
CA VAL A 434 4.43 -2.88 -13.26
C VAL A 434 3.34 -2.11 -13.99
N PHE A 435 2.22 -1.83 -13.32
CA PHE A 435 1.13 -1.05 -13.90
C PHE A 435 0.46 -0.14 -12.88
N VAL A 436 -0.18 0.91 -13.36
CA VAL A 436 -1.05 1.76 -12.56
C VAL A 436 -2.51 1.44 -12.90
N TRP A 437 -3.26 1.03 -11.88
CA TRP A 437 -4.69 0.76 -11.95
C TRP A 437 -5.50 1.97 -11.47
N ASP A 438 -6.47 2.41 -12.26
CA ASP A 438 -7.48 3.38 -11.83
C ASP A 438 -8.75 2.63 -11.40
N ILE A 439 -9.03 2.60 -10.09
CA ILE A 439 -10.20 1.88 -9.55
C ILE A 439 -11.53 2.52 -9.97
N GLN A 440 -11.55 3.82 -10.29
CA GLN A 440 -12.78 4.48 -10.74
C GLN A 440 -13.09 4.16 -12.21
N GLN A 441 -12.05 4.10 -13.04
CA GLN A 441 -12.20 3.81 -14.47
C GLN A 441 -12.14 2.29 -14.77
N GLN A 442 -11.76 1.47 -13.79
CA GLN A 442 -11.61 0.02 -13.93
C GLN A 442 -10.68 -0.36 -15.09
N GLN A 443 -9.52 0.31 -15.19
CA GLN A 443 -8.57 0.10 -16.28
C GLN A 443 -7.12 0.37 -15.85
N ILE A 444 -6.18 -0.21 -16.60
CA ILE A 444 -4.77 0.14 -16.54
C ILE A 444 -4.57 1.44 -17.32
N ILE A 445 -3.95 2.46 -16.68
CA ILE A 445 -3.67 3.76 -17.29
C ILE A 445 -2.21 3.91 -17.74
N GLY A 446 -1.33 3.03 -17.30
CA GLY A 446 0.06 2.94 -17.72
C GLY A 446 0.69 1.63 -17.26
N HIS A 447 1.72 1.19 -17.96
CA HIS A 447 2.45 -0.04 -17.65
C HIS A 447 3.91 0.03 -18.10
N LEU A 448 4.73 -0.82 -17.48
CA LEU A 448 6.16 -0.96 -17.75
C LEU A 448 6.53 -2.44 -17.70
N ASP A 449 7.18 -2.95 -18.73
CA ASP A 449 7.74 -4.31 -18.72
C ASP A 449 8.99 -4.39 -17.84
N THR A 450 9.12 -5.48 -17.08
CA THR A 450 10.30 -5.75 -16.23
C THR A 450 10.86 -7.14 -16.56
N PRO A 451 11.45 -7.34 -17.74
CA PRO A 451 11.80 -8.69 -18.22
C PRO A 451 12.90 -9.38 -17.39
N ASP A 452 13.82 -8.61 -16.79
CA ASP A 452 15.04 -9.12 -16.16
C ASP A 452 15.18 -8.84 -14.67
N GLY A 453 14.16 -8.27 -14.03
CA GLY A 453 14.24 -7.91 -12.60
C GLY A 453 12.90 -7.96 -11.89
N ALA A 454 12.89 -8.52 -10.69
CA ALA A 454 11.75 -8.41 -9.81
C ALA A 454 11.99 -7.21 -8.88
N PRO A 455 11.22 -6.12 -9.01
CA PRO A 455 11.23 -5.07 -7.99
C PRO A 455 11.00 -5.66 -6.61
N ASP A 456 11.61 -5.07 -5.60
CA ASP A 456 11.38 -5.46 -4.22
C ASP A 456 9.91 -5.24 -3.87
N HIS A 457 9.39 -4.04 -4.11
CA HIS A 457 7.97 -3.69 -3.99
C HIS A 457 7.64 -2.48 -4.86
N VAL A 458 6.36 -2.18 -4.96
CA VAL A 458 5.86 -0.97 -5.62
C VAL A 458 4.83 -0.27 -4.75
N SER A 459 4.73 1.06 -4.86
CA SER A 459 3.73 1.85 -4.14
C SER A 459 3.28 3.04 -4.98
N MET A 460 2.02 3.43 -4.84
CA MET A 460 1.56 4.71 -5.38
C MET A 460 1.97 5.85 -4.46
N SER A 461 2.33 7.00 -5.02
CA SER A 461 2.56 8.21 -4.23
C SER A 461 1.26 8.76 -3.64
N PRO A 462 1.31 9.49 -2.50
CA PRO A 462 0.12 10.09 -1.91
C PRO A 462 -0.70 10.97 -2.86
N SER A 463 -0.05 11.73 -3.74
CA SER A 463 -0.76 12.54 -4.76
C SER A 463 -1.45 11.70 -5.83
N GLY A 464 -1.05 10.44 -6.02
CA GLY A 464 -1.47 9.60 -7.13
C GLY A 464 -0.77 9.92 -8.46
N GLU A 465 0.25 10.77 -8.47
CA GLU A 465 0.95 11.15 -9.72
C GLU A 465 2.08 10.19 -10.08
N TYR A 466 2.67 9.50 -9.11
CA TYR A 466 3.84 8.65 -9.31
C TYR A 466 3.62 7.23 -8.81
N CYS A 467 4.04 6.26 -9.63
CA CYS A 467 4.30 4.89 -9.20
C CYS A 467 5.76 4.78 -8.81
N VAL A 468 6.04 4.47 -7.54
CA VAL A 468 7.38 4.29 -7.03
C VAL A 468 7.74 2.81 -7.06
N ILE A 469 8.81 2.49 -7.78
CA ILE A 469 9.36 1.14 -7.92
C ILE A 469 10.64 1.06 -7.09
N SER A 470 10.61 0.24 -6.06
CA SER A 470 11.78 -0.14 -5.29
C SER A 470 12.45 -1.32 -5.99
N GLY A 471 13.51 -1.04 -6.73
CA GLY A 471 14.18 -2.00 -7.59
C GLY A 471 15.27 -2.81 -6.86
N ASP A 472 16.19 -3.32 -7.62
CA ASP A 472 17.37 -4.03 -7.14
C ASP A 472 18.59 -3.09 -6.95
N ASP A 473 19.73 -3.66 -6.60
CA ASP A 473 21.01 -2.93 -6.46
C ASP A 473 21.52 -2.29 -7.76
N GLN A 474 20.97 -2.64 -8.92
CA GLN A 474 21.36 -2.08 -10.22
C GLN A 474 20.47 -0.89 -10.59
N THR A 475 19.18 -1.00 -10.38
CA THR A 475 18.20 0.01 -10.76
C THR A 475 17.88 1.00 -9.64
N GLY A 476 18.04 0.60 -8.38
CA GLY A 476 17.68 1.39 -7.22
C GLY A 476 16.18 1.69 -7.17
N THR A 477 15.83 2.78 -6.49
CA THR A 477 14.42 3.21 -6.32
C THR A 477 14.12 4.39 -7.25
N ARG A 478 13.02 4.29 -8.00
CA ARG A 478 12.59 5.27 -9.00
C ARG A 478 11.12 5.63 -8.84
N ALA A 479 10.78 6.89 -9.09
CA ALA A 479 9.40 7.37 -9.25
C ALA A 479 9.09 7.52 -10.74
N TYR A 480 8.13 6.79 -11.24
CA TYR A 480 7.63 6.91 -12.62
C TYR A 480 6.32 7.71 -12.62
N ASP A 481 6.10 8.51 -13.66
CA ASP A 481 4.77 9.05 -13.90
C ASP A 481 3.75 7.93 -14.15
N ARG A 482 2.45 8.20 -14.03
CA ARG A 482 1.39 7.18 -14.17
C ARG A 482 1.38 6.43 -15.50
N LYS A 483 2.01 7.00 -16.54
CA LYS A 483 2.12 6.39 -17.88
C LYS A 483 3.46 5.71 -18.13
N PHE A 484 4.38 5.75 -17.16
CA PHE A 484 5.75 5.24 -17.26
C PHE A 484 6.57 5.83 -18.41
N GLN A 485 6.28 7.08 -18.80
CA GLN A 485 7.00 7.78 -19.86
C GLN A 485 8.28 8.43 -19.34
N ASN A 486 8.26 8.89 -18.09
CA ASN A 486 9.39 9.53 -17.44
C ASN A 486 9.60 8.97 -16.04
N PHE A 487 10.83 9.05 -15.56
CA PHE A 487 11.13 8.70 -14.17
C PHE A 487 12.13 9.66 -13.53
N THR A 488 12.06 9.73 -12.22
CA THR A 488 13.01 10.40 -11.35
C THR A 488 13.74 9.35 -10.51
N GLN A 489 15.08 9.36 -10.50
CA GLN A 489 15.87 8.50 -9.61
C GLN A 489 15.77 9.05 -8.19
N LEU A 490 15.30 8.23 -7.24
CA LEU A 490 15.11 8.62 -5.84
C LEU A 490 16.28 8.20 -4.97
N HIS A 491 16.77 6.97 -5.16
CA HIS A 491 17.91 6.40 -4.46
C HIS A 491 18.61 5.36 -5.34
N LYS A 492 19.90 5.13 -5.11
CA LYS A 492 20.70 4.15 -5.85
C LYS A 492 20.44 2.71 -5.42
N LYS A 493 19.75 2.52 -4.30
CA LYS A 493 19.45 1.24 -3.67
C LYS A 493 17.95 1.12 -3.39
N SER A 494 17.54 -0.10 -3.03
CA SER A 494 16.26 -0.38 -2.38
C SER A 494 16.55 -0.59 -0.89
N GLU A 495 16.17 0.39 -0.08
CA GLU A 495 16.37 0.38 1.37
C GLU A 495 15.06 0.68 2.08
N HIS A 496 15.03 0.56 3.41
CA HIS A 496 13.84 0.89 4.18
C HIS A 496 13.42 2.34 3.93
N SER A 497 12.16 2.51 3.55
CA SER A 497 11.66 3.81 3.09
C SER A 497 10.14 3.88 3.19
N ASP A 498 9.59 5.07 3.03
CA ASP A 498 8.19 5.28 2.70
C ASP A 498 8.02 6.58 1.91
N ILE A 499 6.82 6.77 1.34
CA ILE A 499 6.46 7.98 0.61
C ILE A 499 5.57 8.82 1.50
N ALA A 500 5.89 10.11 1.60
CA ALA A 500 5.20 11.06 2.46
C ALA A 500 4.86 12.34 1.69
N LEU A 501 4.16 13.24 2.36
CA LEU A 501 3.96 14.61 1.88
C LEU A 501 4.85 15.56 2.70
N ASN A 502 5.65 16.40 2.03
CA ASN A 502 6.34 17.50 2.71
C ASN A 502 5.34 18.60 3.14
N LYS A 503 5.82 19.62 3.84
CA LYS A 503 4.97 20.73 4.32
C LYS A 503 4.25 21.48 3.20
N ALA A 504 4.79 21.50 1.98
CA ALA A 504 4.16 22.08 0.81
C ALA A 504 3.13 21.15 0.12
N GLY A 505 2.90 19.95 0.66
CA GLY A 505 2.01 18.94 0.09
C GLY A 505 2.58 18.21 -1.11
N GLN A 506 3.90 18.27 -1.33
CA GLN A 506 4.58 17.57 -2.42
C GLN A 506 5.00 16.17 -1.97
N ASP A 507 4.94 15.21 -2.89
CA ASP A 507 5.40 13.85 -2.65
C ASP A 507 6.92 13.80 -2.45
N VAL A 508 7.34 13.17 -1.37
CA VAL A 508 8.74 12.92 -1.05
C VAL A 508 8.96 11.47 -0.64
N TYR A 509 10.05 10.90 -1.11
CA TYR A 509 10.56 9.60 -0.69
C TYR A 509 11.49 9.80 0.49
N VAL A 510 11.26 9.12 1.59
CA VAL A 510 12.10 9.20 2.80
C VAL A 510 12.75 7.84 3.02
N SER A 511 14.07 7.81 3.15
CA SER A 511 14.85 6.57 3.25
C SER A 511 16.16 6.81 4.00
N ILE A 512 16.98 5.77 4.05
CA ILE A 512 18.33 5.77 4.59
C ILE A 512 19.33 5.31 3.53
N ASP A 513 20.50 5.95 3.46
CA ASP A 513 21.65 5.52 2.65
C ASP A 513 22.69 4.84 3.55
N TYR A 514 22.57 3.52 3.73
CA TYR A 514 23.54 2.73 4.51
C TYR A 514 24.95 2.72 3.89
N GLN A 515 25.09 3.15 2.63
CA GLN A 515 26.38 3.21 1.93
C GLN A 515 27.07 4.56 2.10
N SER A 516 26.38 5.59 2.56
CA SER A 516 27.01 6.86 2.91
C SER A 516 27.89 6.73 4.17
N SER A 517 28.85 7.62 4.33
CA SER A 517 29.74 7.62 5.50
C SER A 517 29.00 7.89 6.81
N GLY A 518 27.88 8.59 6.74
CA GLY A 518 27.02 8.93 7.89
C GLY A 518 25.85 7.97 8.10
N GLY A 519 25.56 7.04 7.18
CA GLY A 519 24.31 6.31 7.16
C GLY A 519 23.14 7.29 7.07
N ASP A 520 23.16 8.17 6.06
CA ASP A 520 22.32 9.36 6.01
C ASP A 520 20.86 9.03 5.82
N ILE A 521 20.00 9.51 6.72
CA ILE A 521 18.57 9.55 6.52
C ILE A 521 18.25 10.79 5.70
N PHE A 522 17.50 10.62 4.62
CA PHE A 522 17.27 11.65 3.62
C PHE A 522 15.84 11.65 3.11
N MET A 523 15.44 12.75 2.48
CA MET A 523 14.26 12.82 1.63
C MET A 523 14.63 13.19 0.20
N THR A 524 13.90 12.65 -0.79
CA THR A 524 14.01 13.02 -2.20
C THR A 524 12.64 13.44 -2.73
N ASN A 525 12.55 14.63 -3.31
CA ASN A 525 11.33 15.10 -3.96
C ASN A 525 11.07 14.29 -5.24
N LEU A 526 9.88 13.69 -5.36
CA LEU A 526 9.56 12.77 -6.46
C LEU A 526 9.56 13.48 -7.83
N ALA A 527 9.14 14.72 -7.88
CA ALA A 527 9.03 15.48 -9.13
C ALA A 527 10.40 15.97 -9.63
N THR A 528 11.28 16.39 -8.71
CA THR A 528 12.52 17.10 -9.07
C THR A 528 13.79 16.28 -8.88
N GLY A 529 13.74 15.18 -8.11
CA GLY A 529 14.90 14.42 -7.71
C GLY A 529 15.81 15.15 -6.70
N LYS A 530 15.40 16.34 -6.21
CA LYS A 530 16.17 17.05 -5.19
C LYS A 530 16.22 16.22 -3.91
N GLN A 531 17.41 15.78 -3.54
CA GLN A 531 17.68 15.10 -2.29
C GLN A 531 18.09 16.10 -1.20
N THR A 532 17.55 15.90 0.01
CA THR A 532 17.94 16.64 1.22
C THR A 532 18.30 15.63 2.30
N ILE A 533 19.51 15.72 2.87
CA ILE A 533 19.90 14.93 4.04
C ILE A 533 19.22 15.51 5.25
N LEU A 534 18.51 14.65 6.00
CA LEU A 534 17.83 15.03 7.23
C LEU A 534 18.79 14.94 8.42
N PHE A 535 19.41 13.81 8.65
CA PHE A 535 20.44 13.61 9.70
C PHE A 535 21.15 12.27 9.51
N PRO A 536 22.37 12.08 10.07
CA PRO A 536 23.10 10.82 10.00
C PRO A 536 22.59 9.82 11.03
N SER A 537 22.64 8.52 10.69
CA SER A 537 22.31 7.42 11.61
C SER A 537 23.55 6.78 12.28
N TYR A 538 24.74 6.94 11.71
CA TYR A 538 25.98 6.40 12.26
C TYR A 538 26.58 7.36 13.28
N LEU A 539 26.10 7.30 14.51
CA LEU A 539 26.51 8.17 15.59
C LEU A 539 27.44 7.45 16.56
N ASN A 540 28.51 8.10 17.01
CA ASN A 540 29.45 7.56 17.99
C ASN A 540 30.04 6.19 17.64
N GLY A 541 30.24 5.91 16.36
CA GLY A 541 30.74 4.62 15.86
C GLY A 541 29.78 3.46 16.03
N THR A 542 28.49 3.75 16.21
CA THR A 542 27.40 2.78 16.22
C THR A 542 26.60 2.85 14.94
N ALA A 543 25.82 1.81 14.64
CA ALA A 543 24.85 1.77 13.57
C ALA A 543 23.50 1.32 14.12
N THR A 544 22.42 1.77 13.46
CA THR A 544 21.07 1.27 13.74
C THR A 544 20.26 1.23 12.45
N ALA A 545 19.36 0.29 12.34
CA ALA A 545 18.39 0.21 11.26
C ALA A 545 17.15 1.03 11.58
N ILE A 546 16.41 1.38 10.53
CA ILE A 546 15.19 2.16 10.68
C ILE A 546 14.03 1.57 9.89
N HIS A 547 12.82 1.87 10.36
CA HIS A 547 11.61 1.85 9.56
C HIS A 547 11.00 3.24 9.49
N VAL A 548 10.41 3.55 8.34
CA VAL A 548 9.76 4.84 8.07
C VAL A 548 8.27 4.63 7.86
N SER A 549 7.44 5.51 8.40
CA SER A 549 6.01 5.62 8.10
C SER A 549 5.64 7.02 7.66
N GLY A 550 5.30 7.17 6.39
CA GLY A 550 4.84 8.42 5.76
C GLY A 550 3.32 8.56 5.71
N LYS A 551 2.56 7.82 6.52
CA LYS A 551 1.10 7.68 6.39
C LYS A 551 0.29 8.84 6.98
N ALA A 552 0.95 9.87 7.51
CA ALA A 552 0.28 11.02 8.13
C ALA A 552 -0.19 12.06 7.09
N PHE A 553 -0.98 11.67 6.11
CA PHE A 553 -1.40 12.52 4.98
C PHE A 553 -2.25 13.74 5.39
N ARG A 554 -2.84 13.73 6.59
CA ARG A 554 -3.57 14.87 7.17
C ARG A 554 -2.72 15.75 8.06
N LYS A 555 -1.45 15.38 8.28
CA LYS A 555 -0.42 16.17 8.94
C LYS A 555 0.82 16.20 8.04
N PRO A 556 0.73 16.80 6.81
CA PRO A 556 1.85 16.85 5.87
C PRO A 556 3.06 17.55 6.51
N GLY A 557 4.25 17.19 6.06
CA GLY A 557 5.50 17.73 6.59
C GLY A 557 6.12 16.89 7.69
N TRP A 558 5.55 15.72 8.05
CA TRP A 558 6.06 14.85 9.11
C TRP A 558 6.11 13.38 8.69
N VAL A 559 7.14 12.67 9.13
CA VAL A 559 7.23 11.21 9.09
C VAL A 559 7.50 10.65 10.48
N LEU A 560 7.06 9.42 10.70
CA LEU A 560 7.43 8.63 11.87
C LEU A 560 8.60 7.73 11.51
N ILE A 561 9.59 7.65 12.40
CA ILE A 561 10.71 6.71 12.29
C ILE A 561 10.78 5.87 13.56
N SER A 562 11.00 4.57 13.39
CA SER A 562 11.35 3.65 14.48
C SER A 562 12.68 2.97 14.18
N THR A 563 13.48 2.75 15.22
CA THR A 563 14.82 2.18 15.11
C THR A 563 14.92 0.82 15.77
N TYR A 564 15.85 0.00 15.28
CA TYR A 564 16.10 -1.35 15.76
C TYR A 564 17.52 -1.82 15.40
N ALA A 565 17.92 -2.98 15.89
CA ALA A 565 19.20 -3.64 15.59
C ALA A 565 20.43 -2.74 15.83
N GLU A 566 20.49 -2.12 17.01
CA GLU A 566 21.63 -1.31 17.42
C GLU A 566 22.91 -2.16 17.47
N GLN A 567 23.98 -1.67 16.85
CA GLN A 567 25.25 -2.38 16.71
C GLN A 567 26.46 -1.48 16.87
N LYS A 568 27.51 -2.02 17.54
CA LYS A 568 28.86 -1.46 17.54
C LYS A 568 29.88 -2.61 17.43
N GLY A 569 30.48 -2.79 16.25
CA GLY A 569 31.29 -3.97 15.99
C GLY A 569 30.45 -5.25 16.14
N ASP A 570 30.84 -6.15 17.02
CA ASP A 570 30.13 -7.40 17.32
C ASP A 570 29.14 -7.28 18.51
N GLN A 571 28.96 -6.08 19.05
CA GLN A 571 28.02 -5.82 20.14
C GLN A 571 26.67 -5.41 19.59
N PHE A 572 25.60 -6.04 20.08
CA PHE A 572 24.21 -5.77 19.70
C PHE A 572 23.37 -5.39 20.93
N ASN A 573 22.17 -4.88 20.71
CA ASN A 573 21.22 -4.50 21.76
C ASN A 573 21.83 -3.51 22.77
N LEU A 574 22.45 -2.45 22.28
CA LEU A 574 23.19 -1.47 23.09
C LEU A 574 22.25 -0.72 24.03
N ARG A 575 22.35 -0.98 25.36
CA ARG A 575 21.48 -0.35 26.37
C ARG A 575 22.12 0.84 27.09
N GLN A 576 23.26 0.64 27.69
CA GLN A 576 23.93 1.64 28.55
C GLN A 576 25.26 2.11 27.94
N GLU A 577 26.19 1.18 27.75
CA GLU A 577 27.46 1.48 27.13
C GLU A 577 27.30 1.67 25.62
N ASN A 578 27.99 2.66 25.06
CA ASN A 578 27.94 3.00 23.64
C ASN A 578 26.57 3.43 23.12
N ARG A 579 25.63 3.73 24.00
CA ARG A 579 24.32 4.23 23.61
C ARG A 579 24.44 5.58 22.92
N GLN A 580 23.63 5.76 21.88
CA GLN A 580 23.42 7.06 21.23
C GLN A 580 21.92 7.32 21.08
N TRP A 581 21.56 8.53 20.65
CA TRP A 581 20.20 9.01 20.66
C TRP A 581 19.21 8.15 19.88
N LEU A 582 19.61 7.59 18.73
CA LEU A 582 18.73 6.76 17.86
C LEU A 582 18.36 5.39 18.44
N HIS A 583 19.08 4.91 19.46
CA HIS A 583 18.84 3.54 19.93
C HIS A 583 17.46 3.38 20.56
N ARG A 584 16.71 2.34 20.14
CA ARG A 584 15.39 1.95 20.67
C ARG A 584 14.36 3.08 20.63
N LYS A 585 14.29 3.79 19.50
CA LYS A 585 13.59 5.06 19.43
C LYS A 585 12.39 4.98 18.48
N ILE A 586 11.31 5.66 18.87
CA ILE A 586 10.20 6.06 18.02
C ILE A 586 10.12 7.58 18.07
N PHE A 587 10.19 8.25 16.93
CA PHE A 587 10.27 9.70 16.85
C PHE A 587 9.69 10.26 15.55
N ALA A 588 9.29 11.53 15.59
CA ALA A 588 8.84 12.29 14.44
C ALA A 588 9.96 13.15 13.86
N VAL A 589 10.00 13.27 12.54
CA VAL A 589 10.95 14.11 11.80
C VAL A 589 10.18 15.01 10.84
N SER A 590 10.47 16.34 10.88
CA SER A 590 9.90 17.23 9.87
C SER A 590 10.64 17.11 8.53
N LEU A 591 9.87 17.24 7.45
CA LEU A 591 10.34 17.11 6.07
C LEU A 591 10.67 18.49 5.49
N GLU A 592 11.73 19.08 6.00
CA GLU A 592 12.24 20.41 5.63
C GLU A 592 13.78 20.40 5.58
N ASP A 593 14.40 21.40 4.97
CA ASP A 593 15.85 21.46 4.79
C ASP A 593 16.63 21.51 6.13
N THR A 594 16.00 21.99 7.20
CA THR A 594 16.53 21.93 8.57
C THR A 594 15.52 21.19 9.44
N PRO A 595 15.64 19.86 9.55
CA PRO A 595 14.59 19.06 10.17
C PRO A 595 14.47 19.29 11.68
N LYS A 596 13.23 19.33 12.15
CA LYS A 596 12.90 19.26 13.57
C LYS A 596 12.64 17.81 13.93
N ILE A 597 13.17 17.38 15.05
CA ILE A 597 13.08 16.00 15.52
C ILE A 597 12.45 15.99 16.89
N TYR A 598 11.42 15.17 17.09
CA TYR A 598 10.70 15.02 18.35
C TYR A 598 10.65 13.57 18.79
N SER A 599 11.24 13.27 19.95
CA SER A 599 11.17 11.93 20.55
C SER A 599 9.78 11.64 21.09
N ILE A 600 9.26 10.43 20.85
CA ILE A 600 7.89 10.03 21.19
C ILE A 600 7.87 8.88 22.19
N ALA A 601 8.64 7.83 21.96
CA ALA A 601 8.67 6.64 22.81
C ALA A 601 9.98 5.87 22.66
N ASN A 602 10.27 4.99 23.62
CA ASN A 602 11.23 3.91 23.44
C ASN A 602 10.50 2.68 22.86
N ALA A 603 11.13 1.97 21.91
CA ALA A 603 10.55 0.77 21.32
C ALA A 603 10.69 -0.46 22.22
N ASP A 604 11.69 -0.47 23.09
CA ASP A 604 11.99 -1.55 24.06
C ASP A 604 11.98 -2.96 23.45
N SER A 605 12.52 -3.09 22.24
CA SER A 605 12.60 -4.35 21.53
C SER A 605 14.07 -4.79 21.35
N GLU A 606 14.38 -5.98 21.74
CA GLU A 606 15.69 -6.58 21.61
C GLU A 606 15.67 -7.74 20.61
N HIS A 607 16.73 -7.83 19.82
CA HIS A 607 16.91 -8.91 18.86
C HIS A 607 17.75 -10.05 19.43
N PHE A 608 17.53 -11.23 18.90
CA PHE A 608 18.36 -12.39 19.20
C PHE A 608 19.64 -12.38 18.35
N TYR A 609 20.69 -11.75 18.86
CA TYR A 609 22.00 -11.76 18.24
C TYR A 609 23.06 -12.34 19.18
N PRO A 610 24.08 -13.02 18.66
CA PRO A 610 24.30 -13.36 17.24
C PRO A 610 23.53 -14.60 16.76
N ARG A 611 22.79 -15.30 17.61
CA ARG A 611 22.04 -16.53 17.26
C ARG A 611 20.68 -16.56 17.89
N LEU A 612 19.71 -17.08 17.13
CA LEU A 612 18.39 -17.41 17.66
C LEU A 612 18.50 -18.56 18.69
N PRO A 613 17.84 -18.46 19.84
CA PRO A 613 17.71 -19.58 20.76
C PRO A 613 16.97 -20.77 20.12
N GLU A 614 17.23 -21.97 20.62
CA GLU A 614 16.55 -23.18 20.18
C GLU A 614 15.02 -23.06 20.33
N GLY A 615 14.29 -23.54 19.34
CA GLY A 615 12.82 -23.52 19.32
C GLY A 615 12.18 -22.20 18.87
N PHE A 616 12.97 -21.22 18.40
CA PHE A 616 12.45 -20.01 17.82
C PHE A 616 12.30 -20.13 16.30
N ASN A 617 11.36 -19.37 15.75
CA ASN A 617 11.19 -19.21 14.31
C ASN A 617 12.39 -18.45 13.71
N GLU A 618 12.85 -18.85 12.53
CA GLU A 618 13.97 -18.19 11.84
C GLU A 618 13.75 -16.68 11.59
N SER A 619 12.49 -16.27 11.46
CA SER A 619 12.10 -14.87 11.29
C SER A 619 11.91 -14.10 12.61
N ALA A 620 12.29 -14.66 13.78
CA ALA A 620 11.98 -14.05 15.07
C ALA A 620 12.52 -12.62 15.22
N ASN A 621 13.71 -12.33 14.69
CA ASN A 621 14.28 -10.99 14.72
C ASN A 621 13.44 -9.99 13.92
N TYR A 622 12.94 -10.37 12.73
CA TYR A 622 12.04 -9.54 11.94
C TYR A 622 10.73 -9.22 12.69
N TRP A 623 10.16 -10.20 13.40
CA TRP A 623 8.92 -9.97 14.15
C TRP A 623 9.10 -9.12 15.41
N LEU A 624 10.33 -9.04 15.93
CA LEU A 624 10.70 -8.16 17.04
C LEU A 624 10.94 -6.72 16.61
N GLU A 625 11.09 -6.45 15.31
CA GLU A 625 11.24 -5.08 14.81
C GLU A 625 9.98 -4.26 15.12
N PRO A 626 10.12 -2.98 15.50
CA PRO A 626 8.98 -2.16 15.89
C PRO A 626 7.95 -1.97 14.79
N HIS A 627 8.36 -1.88 13.52
CA HIS A 627 7.50 -1.61 12.38
C HIS A 627 6.48 -0.49 12.65
N ALA A 628 6.91 0.59 13.34
CA ALA A 628 5.99 1.60 13.81
C ALA A 628 5.26 2.27 12.65
N THR A 629 3.93 2.31 12.71
CA THR A 629 3.06 2.98 11.74
C THR A 629 2.21 4.06 12.40
N VAL A 630 1.93 5.13 11.66
CA VAL A 630 1.20 6.30 12.16
C VAL A 630 -0.14 6.45 11.43
N ASN A 631 -1.15 6.95 12.13
CA ASN A 631 -2.42 7.30 11.53
C ASN A 631 -2.34 8.61 10.71
N GLN A 632 -3.40 8.93 9.97
CA GLN A 632 -3.40 10.01 8.99
C GLN A 632 -3.18 11.41 9.59
N ASP A 633 -3.51 11.67 10.86
CA ASP A 633 -3.38 12.96 11.52
C ASP A 633 -2.26 13.03 12.57
N PHE A 634 -1.41 12.01 12.63
CA PHE A 634 -0.27 11.88 13.56
C PHE A 634 -0.67 11.85 15.05
N THR A 635 -1.85 11.35 15.36
CA THR A 635 -2.34 11.29 16.76
C THR A 635 -2.30 9.89 17.37
N ARG A 636 -2.11 8.84 16.53
CA ARG A 636 -2.00 7.44 16.96
C ARG A 636 -0.85 6.75 16.23
N ILE A 637 -0.11 5.98 16.97
CA ILE A 637 1.03 5.19 16.48
C ILE A 637 0.87 3.78 16.99
N LEU A 638 1.02 2.79 16.12
CA LEU A 638 1.14 1.39 16.50
C LEU A 638 2.59 0.94 16.31
N PHE A 639 3.07 0.12 17.23
CA PHE A 639 4.37 -0.53 17.07
C PHE A 639 4.40 -1.89 17.78
N ASN A 640 5.33 -2.74 17.37
CA ASN A 640 5.55 -4.05 17.94
C ASN A 640 6.74 -4.01 18.90
N SER A 641 6.68 -4.78 19.97
CA SER A 641 7.81 -4.87 20.91
C SER A 641 7.82 -6.20 21.67
N GLY A 642 9.02 -6.71 21.86
CA GLY A 642 9.28 -7.78 22.82
C GLY A 642 9.31 -7.29 24.27
N TRP A 643 9.35 -5.97 24.50
CA TRP A 643 9.47 -5.31 25.80
C TRP A 643 10.63 -5.88 26.62
N ASN A 644 11.80 -5.99 25.96
CA ASN A 644 13.03 -6.56 26.52
C ASN A 644 12.90 -8.00 27.05
N ARG A 645 11.85 -8.73 26.65
CA ARG A 645 11.62 -10.12 27.04
C ARG A 645 12.32 -11.05 26.06
N MET A 646 13.45 -11.60 26.45
CA MET A 646 14.20 -12.56 25.63
C MET A 646 13.56 -13.95 25.57
N ASN A 647 12.25 -14.06 25.83
CA ASN A 647 11.47 -15.30 25.76
C ASN A 647 10.68 -15.43 24.44
N GLY A 648 10.85 -14.49 23.49
CA GLY A 648 10.18 -14.45 22.20
C GLY A 648 8.73 -13.97 22.23
N ALA A 649 8.27 -13.40 23.33
CA ALA A 649 6.96 -12.75 23.35
C ALA A 649 7.03 -11.44 22.59
N VAL A 650 6.04 -11.19 21.73
CA VAL A 650 5.85 -9.95 20.97
C VAL A 650 4.42 -9.47 21.17
N ASP A 651 4.30 -8.21 21.58
CA ASP A 651 3.01 -7.55 21.68
C ASP A 651 2.95 -6.32 20.80
N ASN A 652 1.73 -5.90 20.47
CA ASN A 652 1.46 -4.63 19.81
C ASN A 652 1.13 -3.58 20.86
N PHE A 653 1.69 -2.39 20.68
CA PHE A 653 1.50 -1.22 21.55
C PHE A 653 0.96 -0.06 20.74
N MET A 654 0.20 0.80 21.39
CA MET A 654 -0.30 2.04 20.82
C MET A 654 0.20 3.23 21.64
N ILE A 655 0.71 4.24 20.94
CA ILE A 655 0.94 5.58 21.50
C ILE A 655 -0.19 6.49 21.03
N ALA A 656 -0.67 7.33 21.95
CA ALA A 656 -1.57 8.43 21.61
C ALA A 656 -0.92 9.78 21.89
N LEU A 657 -1.10 10.71 20.96
CA LEU A 657 -0.62 12.08 21.01
C LEU A 657 -1.79 13.06 20.87
N PRO A 658 -1.73 14.23 21.52
CA PRO A 658 -2.68 15.30 21.23
C PRO A 658 -2.47 15.84 19.80
N LYS A 659 -3.51 16.41 19.20
CA LYS A 659 -3.49 16.93 17.82
C LYS A 659 -2.42 17.98 17.56
N ASN A 660 -2.05 18.73 18.59
CA ASN A 660 -1.04 19.79 18.54
C ASN A 660 0.33 19.36 19.07
N ALA A 661 0.57 18.05 19.22
CA ALA A 661 1.86 17.54 19.70
C ALA A 661 3.03 17.93 18.78
N LEU A 662 2.78 17.98 17.48
CA LEU A 662 3.74 18.44 16.48
C LEU A 662 3.29 19.79 15.91
N PRO A 663 4.22 20.75 15.70
CA PRO A 663 3.89 22.03 15.08
C PRO A 663 3.36 21.87 13.64
N ASP A 664 2.64 22.91 13.17
CA ASP A 664 2.14 22.97 11.79
C ASP A 664 3.24 23.36 10.80
#